data_8eb6b1ac747bd25a3cbf2fe7606921bf
#
_entry.id   8eb6b1ac747bd25a3cbf2fe7606921bf
#
_cell.length_a   1.000
_cell.length_b   1.000
_cell.length_c   1.000
_cell.angle_alpha   90.00
_cell.angle_beta   90.00
_cell.angle_gamma   90.00
#
_symmetry.space_group_name_H-M   'P 1'
#
loop_
_entity.id
_entity.type
_entity.pdbx_description
1 polymer ?
#
loop_
_entity_poly.entity_id
_entity_poly.type
_entity_poly.pdbx_seq_one_letter_code
_entity_poly.pdbx_strand_id
1 'polypeptide(L)'
;MYLKELIILNYKSSKNIKLVFSKDDPNVFIGINDCGKSTILKAAELLLGDKPIFNFTRDSSAKSDLSNTVLSEEEFKSVLKEESLPHIDYNGNQCVILGKLIIEEEDVLNDDVNYTNHLKWSIDQTNENDFWFGKIFDNKNNLTSELLLCTDSKNPDKKELWNSTAANLNKLIKELKITPEDIENENKKGRFSNMEKFRAIYNRLDTKSIWTLYKSGKTDKSFFPIFRYLNWECSLEDINIIASDIMKSKMDTYMNPLRIQALEAQQKAEEEINNELKELKNSIKDELPNIEGLKTRVYFNIKESITDIFVNKVNSDGDIHLESQGDGLKRQIWFALIKSSAFKTIQEEESNKKFIWAFDEPETHLYPTAQRQFFDTIKKVSKSNIQTLICTHSTVFIDKTKLTNIKNVFLNEMGYTEYSICKTIDEVFESLKLRNSDFLFYDKFLVIEGETELALIPSLYKLVIKKTLEEDNIQLINLKGKDKWKEGKKAIENVFNDFRKNADNLIYLFDGDAKYDLGVDAITDNMFFIGKQDMEDSIDSQVWIDVINDVTENKISITLDEIENIKNKIPDKIKGRKDEKFYVILQKLLKSKMQEALVDGQIITYDILPSKGNEEAELILKHLKTENQLDKNLINAFKKLNLGE
;
A
#
# COMPACT_ATOMS: atom_id res chain seq x y z
N MET A 1 9.56 4.13 -6.92
CA MET A 1 9.48 5.34 -6.03
C MET A 1 8.24 5.26 -5.16
N TYR A 2 8.30 5.62 -3.88
CA TYR A 2 7.16 5.68 -2.97
C TYR A 2 7.30 6.81 -1.95
N LEU A 3 6.18 7.26 -1.39
CA LEU A 3 6.15 8.30 -0.37
C LEU A 3 6.49 7.68 1.00
N LYS A 4 7.63 8.06 1.58
CA LYS A 4 8.10 7.56 2.87
C LYS A 4 7.61 8.41 4.04
N GLU A 5 7.69 9.73 3.90
CA GLU A 5 7.26 10.68 4.92
C GLU A 5 6.42 11.80 4.28
N LEU A 6 5.45 12.29 5.02
CA LEU A 6 4.63 13.44 4.66
C LEU A 6 4.60 14.41 5.84
N ILE A 7 4.95 15.65 5.58
CA ILE A 7 4.85 16.74 6.54
C ILE A 7 3.79 17.70 6.05
N ILE A 8 2.83 18.00 6.91
CA ILE A 8 1.72 18.91 6.62
C ILE A 8 1.76 20.05 7.62
N LEU A 9 1.87 21.27 7.13
CA LEU A 9 1.92 22.48 7.94
C LEU A 9 0.78 23.43 7.52
N ASN A 10 -0.02 23.83 8.48
CA ASN A 10 -1.13 24.78 8.30
C ASN A 10 -2.19 24.36 7.27
N TYR A 11 -2.59 23.10 7.22
CA TYR A 11 -3.64 22.68 6.31
C TYR A 11 -4.85 22.14 7.06
N LYS A 12 -6.00 22.82 6.94
CA LYS A 12 -7.26 22.50 7.64
C LYS A 12 -7.06 22.33 9.15
N SER A 13 -7.39 21.17 9.72
CA SER A 13 -7.14 20.83 11.12
C SER A 13 -5.69 20.42 11.40
N SER A 14 -4.86 20.21 10.37
CA SER A 14 -3.47 19.81 10.54
C SER A 14 -2.57 21.04 10.68
N LYS A 15 -2.23 21.43 11.91
CA LYS A 15 -1.32 22.54 12.18
C LYS A 15 0.13 22.15 11.86
N ASN A 16 0.57 21.02 12.41
CA ASN A 16 1.90 20.45 12.22
C ASN A 16 1.82 18.94 12.44
N ILE A 17 1.89 18.18 11.38
CA ILE A 17 1.83 16.73 11.44
C ILE A 17 2.90 16.12 10.54
N LYS A 18 3.64 15.15 11.07
CA LYS A 18 4.64 14.38 10.33
C LYS A 18 4.23 12.92 10.33
N LEU A 19 3.99 12.35 9.16
CA LEU A 19 3.53 10.98 8.94
C LEU A 19 4.62 10.13 8.29
N VAL A 20 4.67 8.86 8.66
CA VAL A 20 5.56 7.85 8.05
C VAL A 20 4.70 6.74 7.43
N PHE A 21 5.05 6.31 6.23
CA PHE A 21 4.31 5.32 5.46
C PHE A 21 5.13 4.06 5.19
N SER A 22 4.42 2.93 5.12
CA SER A 22 4.94 1.67 4.57
C SER A 22 4.79 1.65 3.05
N LYS A 23 5.71 0.98 2.35
CA LYS A 23 5.65 0.74 0.91
C LYS A 23 4.70 -0.40 0.57
N ASP A 24 4.93 -1.59 1.14
CA ASP A 24 4.38 -2.87 0.68
C ASP A 24 3.12 -3.32 1.43
N ASP A 25 2.79 -2.64 2.54
CA ASP A 25 1.59 -2.91 3.33
C ASP A 25 0.65 -1.69 3.27
N PRO A 26 -0.67 -1.89 3.30
CA PRO A 26 -1.62 -0.80 3.38
C PRO A 26 -1.40 0.10 4.60
N ASN A 27 -1.39 1.40 4.40
CA ASN A 27 -1.34 2.39 5.48
C ASN A 27 -2.77 2.78 5.85
N VAL A 28 -3.23 2.34 7.02
CA VAL A 28 -4.61 2.50 7.46
C VAL A 28 -4.72 3.61 8.48
N PHE A 29 -5.61 4.57 8.23
CA PHE A 29 -5.93 5.67 9.12
C PHE A 29 -7.31 5.43 9.71
N ILE A 30 -7.39 5.36 11.02
CA ILE A 30 -8.61 5.21 11.79
C ILE A 30 -8.86 6.43 12.67
N GLY A 31 -10.05 6.58 13.20
CA GLY A 31 -10.42 7.67 14.12
C GLY A 31 -11.87 8.09 13.91
N ILE A 32 -12.39 8.91 14.79
CA ILE A 32 -13.77 9.43 14.68
C ILE A 32 -13.94 10.33 13.44
N ASN A 33 -15.22 10.64 13.11
CA ASN A 33 -15.49 11.57 12.02
C ASN A 33 -14.89 12.95 12.33
N ASP A 34 -14.53 13.69 11.29
CA ASP A 34 -13.97 15.05 11.33
C ASP A 34 -12.63 15.21 12.07
N CYS A 35 -11.92 14.13 12.39
CA CYS A 35 -10.61 14.19 13.03
C CYS A 35 -9.44 14.51 12.07
N GLY A 36 -9.69 14.60 10.76
CA GLY A 36 -8.67 14.96 9.77
C GLY A 36 -8.09 13.83 8.93
N LYS A 37 -8.67 12.62 8.95
CA LYS A 37 -8.23 11.48 8.11
C LYS A 37 -8.18 11.84 6.62
N SER A 38 -9.29 12.30 6.06
CA SER A 38 -9.36 12.71 4.64
C SER A 38 -8.46 13.91 4.33
N THR A 39 -8.17 14.75 5.34
CA THR A 39 -7.22 15.85 5.21
C THR A 39 -5.81 15.36 4.89
N ILE A 40 -5.39 14.26 5.51
CA ILE A 40 -4.08 13.62 5.27
C ILE A 40 -4.00 13.12 3.82
N LEU A 41 -5.04 12.42 3.34
CA LEU A 41 -5.07 11.92 1.96
C LEU A 41 -5.06 13.07 0.94
N LYS A 42 -5.84 14.12 1.21
CA LYS A 42 -5.88 15.32 0.35
C LYS A 42 -4.56 16.10 0.35
N ALA A 43 -3.84 16.13 1.47
CA ALA A 43 -2.50 16.72 1.51
C ALA A 43 -1.51 15.94 0.64
N ALA A 44 -1.56 14.61 0.66
CA ALA A 44 -0.73 13.78 -0.22
C ALA A 44 -1.09 13.98 -1.72
N GLU A 45 -2.39 14.14 -2.03
CA GLU A 45 -2.86 14.49 -3.37
C GLU A 45 -2.33 15.86 -3.82
N LEU A 46 -2.38 16.87 -2.95
CA LEU A 46 -1.85 18.21 -3.25
C LEU A 46 -0.35 18.20 -3.52
N LEU A 47 0.39 17.36 -2.80
CA LEU A 47 1.83 17.22 -3.01
C LEU A 47 2.16 16.65 -4.38
N LEU A 48 1.49 15.56 -4.76
CA LEU A 48 1.87 14.72 -5.90
C LEU A 48 0.98 14.91 -7.14
N GLY A 49 -0.24 15.44 -6.95
CA GLY A 49 -1.18 15.66 -8.03
C GLY A 49 -0.81 16.80 -8.95
N ASP A 50 -1.23 16.69 -10.21
CA ASP A 50 -0.97 17.71 -11.25
C ASP A 50 -1.89 18.92 -11.18
N LYS A 51 -3.05 18.78 -10.55
CA LYS A 51 -4.03 19.86 -10.41
C LYS A 51 -4.34 20.06 -8.94
N PRO A 52 -4.29 21.30 -8.44
CA PRO A 52 -4.93 21.61 -7.19
C PRO A 52 -6.44 21.41 -7.40
N ILE A 53 -6.96 20.29 -6.91
CA ILE A 53 -8.41 20.03 -6.91
C ILE A 53 -9.00 20.80 -5.74
N PHE A 54 -8.92 22.10 -5.82
CA PHE A 54 -9.68 23.01 -4.98
C PHE A 54 -10.84 23.56 -5.80
N ASN A 55 -11.89 22.78 -5.93
CA ASN A 55 -13.20 23.31 -6.25
C ASN A 55 -13.85 23.87 -4.98
N PHE A 56 -13.14 24.74 -4.28
CA PHE A 56 -13.77 25.54 -3.25
C PHE A 56 -14.35 26.78 -3.90
N THR A 57 -15.54 26.65 -4.42
CA THR A 57 -16.44 27.80 -4.57
C THR A 57 -16.80 28.28 -3.15
N ARG A 58 -15.87 28.97 -2.50
CA ARG A 58 -16.16 29.63 -1.24
C ARG A 58 -16.64 31.02 -1.55
N ASP A 59 -17.78 31.35 -0.95
CA ASP A 59 -18.19 32.73 -0.72
C ASP A 59 -17.00 33.51 -0.14
N SER A 60 -16.78 34.72 -0.59
CA SER A 60 -15.68 35.60 -0.20
C SER A 60 -15.59 35.87 1.31
N SER A 61 -16.60 35.48 2.08
CA SER A 61 -16.67 35.52 3.56
C SER A 61 -16.19 34.28 4.26
N ALA A 62 -15.93 33.16 3.56
CA ALA A 62 -15.51 31.91 4.20
C ALA A 62 -14.03 31.95 4.58
N LYS A 63 -13.70 31.45 5.77
CA LYS A 63 -12.31 31.28 6.23
C LYS A 63 -11.56 30.33 5.29
N SER A 64 -10.29 30.61 5.05
CA SER A 64 -9.41 29.76 4.25
C SER A 64 -9.30 28.35 4.86
N ASP A 65 -8.87 27.36 4.07
CA ASP A 65 -8.57 26.01 4.56
C ASP A 65 -7.32 25.95 5.45
N LEU A 66 -6.76 27.10 5.75
CA LEU A 66 -5.63 27.23 6.64
C LEU A 66 -6.04 26.98 8.09
N SER A 67 -5.11 26.44 8.87
CA SER A 67 -5.24 26.37 10.31
C SER A 67 -5.50 27.76 10.90
N ASN A 68 -6.35 27.83 11.93
CA ASN A 68 -6.70 29.09 12.58
C ASN A 68 -5.52 29.73 13.34
N THR A 69 -4.46 28.99 13.57
CA THR A 69 -3.23 29.48 14.22
C THR A 69 -2.06 29.40 13.26
N VAL A 70 -1.39 30.52 13.10
CA VAL A 70 -0.15 30.60 12.31
C VAL A 70 0.96 29.88 13.09
N LEU A 71 1.72 29.01 12.43
CA LEU A 71 2.94 28.44 12.99
C LEU A 71 3.97 29.54 13.15
N SER A 72 4.65 29.56 14.31
CA SER A 72 5.79 30.43 14.51
C SER A 72 6.99 29.98 13.67
N GLU A 73 7.93 30.89 13.43
CA GLU A 73 9.18 30.57 12.73
C GLU A 73 9.97 29.47 13.46
N GLU A 74 9.91 29.44 14.77
CA GLU A 74 10.56 28.40 15.60
C GLU A 74 9.90 27.02 15.40
N GLU A 75 8.56 26.95 15.34
CA GLU A 75 7.85 25.72 15.07
C GLU A 75 8.17 25.19 13.67
N PHE A 76 8.26 26.05 12.64
CA PHE A 76 8.71 25.66 11.31
C PHE A 76 10.12 25.12 11.30
N LYS A 77 11.08 25.81 11.94
CA LYS A 77 12.47 25.39 12.02
C LYS A 77 12.64 24.07 12.75
N SER A 78 11.85 23.80 13.80
CA SER A 78 11.90 22.55 14.55
C SER A 78 11.52 21.35 13.68
N VAL A 79 10.53 21.52 12.79
CA VAL A 79 10.08 20.47 11.86
C VAL A 79 11.07 20.25 10.72
N LEU A 80 11.71 21.32 10.26
CA LEU A 80 12.61 21.33 9.12
C LEU A 80 14.08 21.13 9.50
N LYS A 81 14.36 20.73 10.72
CA LYS A 81 15.73 20.56 11.24
C LYS A 81 16.60 21.82 11.06
N GLU A 82 16.08 22.96 11.50
CA GLU A 82 16.72 24.27 11.41
C GLU A 82 16.88 24.86 10.01
N GLU A 83 16.36 24.19 8.97
CA GLU A 83 16.40 24.73 7.61
C GLU A 83 15.26 25.73 7.39
N SER A 84 15.56 26.88 6.80
CA SER A 84 14.54 27.86 6.38
C SER A 84 14.01 27.53 4.99
N LEU A 85 12.70 27.69 4.79
CA LEU A 85 12.10 27.57 3.49
C LEU A 85 12.22 28.91 2.72
N PRO A 86 12.52 28.88 1.42
CA PRO A 86 12.50 30.09 0.60
C PRO A 86 11.07 30.60 0.41
N HIS A 87 10.93 31.91 0.43
CA HIS A 87 9.67 32.62 0.16
C HIS A 87 8.47 32.24 1.05
N ILE A 88 8.73 31.76 2.27
CA ILE A 88 7.68 31.57 3.25
C ILE A 88 7.47 32.86 4.04
N ASP A 89 6.21 33.23 4.21
CA ASP A 89 5.81 34.30 5.11
C ASP A 89 5.31 33.65 6.42
N TYR A 90 6.16 33.66 7.42
CA TYR A 90 5.85 33.10 8.75
C TYR A 90 4.71 33.83 9.48
N ASN A 91 4.37 35.04 9.07
CA ASN A 91 3.21 35.77 9.55
C ASN A 91 1.98 35.56 8.66
N GLY A 92 2.15 34.82 7.59
CA GLY A 92 1.17 34.69 6.52
C GLY A 92 0.37 33.42 6.60
N ASN A 93 -0.62 33.46 5.82
CA ASN A 93 -1.60 32.43 5.64
C ASN A 93 -1.13 31.46 4.54
N GLN A 94 -0.10 30.69 4.81
CA GLN A 94 0.44 29.70 3.86
C GLN A 94 0.33 28.28 4.41
N CYS A 95 -0.01 27.37 3.51
CA CYS A 95 0.05 25.94 3.74
C CYS A 95 1.32 25.38 3.10
N VAL A 96 2.04 24.53 3.82
CA VAL A 96 3.24 23.86 3.31
C VAL A 96 3.05 22.35 3.41
N ILE A 97 3.30 21.66 2.32
CA ILE A 97 3.25 20.20 2.25
C ILE A 97 4.57 19.71 1.69
N LEU A 98 5.28 18.89 2.48
CA LEU A 98 6.56 18.32 2.12
C LEU A 98 6.48 16.80 2.13
N GLY A 99 7.10 16.16 1.15
CA GLY A 99 7.17 14.71 1.05
C GLY A 99 8.59 14.22 0.87
N LYS A 100 8.93 13.18 1.61
CA LYS A 100 10.14 12.38 1.40
C LYS A 100 9.79 11.20 0.52
N LEU A 101 10.34 11.16 -0.67
CA LEU A 101 10.17 10.08 -1.64
C LEU A 101 11.42 9.21 -1.63
N ILE A 102 11.24 7.89 -1.66
CA ILE A 102 12.33 6.95 -1.84
C ILE A 102 12.41 6.57 -3.31
N ILE A 103 13.60 6.71 -3.87
CA ILE A 103 13.93 6.34 -5.26
C ILE A 103 14.40 4.89 -5.26
N GLU A 104 13.87 4.09 -6.15
CA GLU A 104 14.27 2.68 -6.34
C GLU A 104 15.12 2.57 -7.61
N GLU A 105 15.88 1.50 -7.77
CA GLU A 105 16.79 1.30 -8.91
C GLU A 105 16.08 1.44 -10.27
N GLU A 106 14.80 1.07 -10.32
CA GLU A 106 13.96 1.17 -11.53
C GLU A 106 13.48 2.60 -11.82
N ASP A 107 13.63 3.53 -10.88
CA ASP A 107 13.16 4.92 -11.00
C ASP A 107 14.24 5.86 -11.53
N VAL A 108 15.35 5.35 -12.03
CA VAL A 108 16.48 6.13 -12.56
C VAL A 108 15.98 7.04 -13.68
N LEU A 109 16.45 8.29 -13.68
CA LEU A 109 16.16 9.24 -14.75
C LEU A 109 16.60 8.69 -16.10
N ASN A 110 15.71 8.64 -17.07
CA ASN A 110 16.05 8.24 -18.42
C ASN A 110 16.89 9.34 -19.09
N ASP A 111 18.13 9.02 -19.48
CA ASP A 111 19.06 9.98 -20.10
C ASP A 111 18.55 10.55 -21.45
N ASP A 112 17.64 9.82 -22.12
CA ASP A 112 17.02 10.26 -23.37
C ASP A 112 15.90 11.29 -23.15
N VAL A 113 15.51 11.55 -21.90
CA VAL A 113 14.44 12.48 -21.55
C VAL A 113 15.02 13.78 -20.97
N ASN A 114 14.51 14.92 -21.43
CA ASN A 114 14.95 16.23 -20.96
C ASN A 114 14.31 16.58 -19.62
N TYR A 115 14.94 16.20 -18.53
CA TYR A 115 14.64 16.69 -17.19
C TYR A 115 15.36 18.00 -16.89
N THR A 116 14.84 18.77 -15.95
CA THR A 116 15.52 19.97 -15.49
C THR A 116 16.85 19.62 -14.79
N ASN A 117 17.86 20.44 -14.96
CA ASN A 117 19.14 20.26 -14.28
C ASN A 117 19.00 20.30 -12.75
N HIS A 118 18.03 21.05 -12.24
CA HIS A 118 17.73 21.14 -10.81
C HIS A 118 17.23 19.79 -10.26
N LEU A 119 16.27 19.15 -10.95
CA LEU A 119 15.77 17.81 -10.56
C LEU A 119 16.89 16.79 -10.62
N LYS A 120 17.66 16.75 -11.73
CA LYS A 120 18.80 15.84 -11.87
C LYS A 120 19.82 16.01 -10.75
N TRP A 121 20.16 17.27 -10.42
CA TRP A 121 21.09 17.58 -9.34
C TRP A 121 20.57 17.13 -7.97
N SER A 122 19.30 17.42 -7.67
CA SER A 122 18.67 17.04 -6.41
C SER A 122 18.69 15.51 -6.19
N ILE A 123 18.43 14.73 -7.26
CA ILE A 123 18.45 13.27 -7.22
C ILE A 123 19.88 12.76 -7.07
N ASP A 124 20.84 13.37 -7.78
CA ASP A 124 22.24 12.99 -7.76
C ASP A 124 22.91 13.13 -6.36
N GLN A 125 22.34 13.99 -5.51
CA GLN A 125 22.81 14.22 -4.15
C GLN A 125 22.26 13.22 -3.12
N THR A 126 21.40 12.29 -3.51
CA THR A 126 20.77 11.36 -2.58
C THR A 126 21.68 10.18 -2.27
N ASN A 127 22.40 10.24 -1.14
CA ASN A 127 23.22 9.11 -0.65
C ASN A 127 22.40 7.91 -0.15
N GLU A 128 21.12 8.14 0.22
CA GLU A 128 20.20 7.15 0.80
C GLU A 128 19.02 6.83 -0.12
N ASN A 129 19.11 7.17 -1.41
CA ASN A 129 18.01 7.08 -2.37
C ASN A 129 16.74 7.84 -1.91
N ASP A 130 16.86 8.82 -1.02
CA ASP A 130 15.76 9.63 -0.58
C ASP A 130 15.78 11.03 -1.20
N PHE A 131 14.60 11.52 -1.50
CA PHE A 131 14.40 12.73 -2.24
C PHE A 131 13.26 13.54 -1.61
N TRP A 132 13.51 14.81 -1.29
CA TRP A 132 12.53 15.68 -0.69
C TRP A 132 11.95 16.67 -1.70
N PHE A 133 10.65 16.66 -1.79
CA PHE A 133 9.85 17.57 -2.62
C PHE A 133 8.78 18.26 -1.78
N GLY A 134 8.47 19.51 -2.09
CA GLY A 134 7.47 20.28 -1.37
C GLY A 134 6.69 21.25 -2.22
N LYS A 135 5.53 21.65 -1.71
CA LYS A 135 4.66 22.67 -2.29
C LYS A 135 4.18 23.65 -1.23
N ILE A 136 4.12 24.93 -1.61
CA ILE A 136 3.57 26.01 -0.79
C ILE A 136 2.30 26.54 -1.47
N PHE A 137 1.23 26.65 -0.70
CA PHE A 137 -0.05 27.20 -1.16
C PHE A 137 -0.39 28.47 -0.37
N ASP A 138 -1.03 29.46 -1.04
CA ASP A 138 -1.50 30.68 -0.40
C ASP A 138 -2.87 30.50 0.27
N ASN A 139 -3.39 31.56 0.89
CA ASN A 139 -4.71 31.58 1.52
C ASN A 139 -5.88 31.50 0.53
N LYS A 140 -5.62 31.58 -0.75
CA LYS A 140 -6.61 31.38 -1.82
C LYS A 140 -6.49 29.99 -2.45
N ASN A 141 -5.66 29.13 -1.84
CA ASN A 141 -5.36 27.77 -2.30
C ASN A 141 -4.66 27.71 -3.67
N ASN A 142 -3.97 28.78 -4.07
CA ASN A 142 -3.14 28.74 -5.25
C ASN A 142 -1.75 28.19 -4.88
N LEU A 143 -1.22 27.33 -5.75
CA LEU A 143 0.18 26.91 -5.67
C LEU A 143 1.08 28.13 -5.92
N THR A 144 1.85 28.54 -4.91
CA THR A 144 2.77 29.66 -5.00
C THR A 144 4.18 29.23 -5.34
N SER A 145 4.62 28.09 -4.81
CA SER A 145 5.99 27.60 -4.98
C SER A 145 6.05 26.09 -4.91
N GLU A 146 6.91 25.52 -5.75
CA GLU A 146 7.41 24.15 -5.59
C GLU A 146 8.83 24.22 -5.02
N LEU A 147 9.21 23.23 -4.24
CA LEU A 147 10.46 23.17 -3.49
C LEU A 147 11.19 21.86 -3.71
N LEU A 148 12.50 21.93 -3.77
CA LEU A 148 13.39 20.76 -3.67
C LEU A 148 14.40 20.95 -2.55
N LEU A 149 14.71 19.89 -1.83
CA LEU A 149 15.87 19.86 -0.93
C LEU A 149 17.07 19.36 -1.73
N CYS A 150 18.10 20.20 -1.85
CA CYS A 150 19.32 19.81 -2.52
C CYS A 150 20.55 20.47 -1.90
N THR A 151 21.71 19.97 -2.25
CA THR A 151 22.97 20.56 -1.83
C THR A 151 23.25 21.83 -2.66
N ASP A 152 23.54 22.94 -1.99
CA ASP A 152 23.93 24.19 -2.65
C ASP A 152 25.11 24.88 -1.93
N SER A 153 25.73 25.80 -2.59
CA SER A 153 26.88 26.54 -2.06
C SER A 153 26.49 27.45 -0.91
N LYS A 154 27.33 27.52 0.14
CA LYS A 154 27.21 28.52 1.20
C LYS A 154 27.55 29.92 0.70
N ASN A 155 28.32 30.02 -0.38
CA ASN A 155 28.66 31.33 -0.97
C ASN A 155 27.49 31.87 -1.80
N PRO A 156 26.91 33.05 -1.47
CA PRO A 156 25.79 33.63 -2.15
C PRO A 156 26.01 33.83 -3.68
N ASP A 157 27.25 34.15 -4.08
CA ASP A 157 27.60 34.42 -5.48
C ASP A 157 27.72 33.14 -6.33
N LYS A 158 27.68 31.97 -5.70
CA LYS A 158 27.85 30.66 -6.33
C LYS A 158 26.69 29.73 -6.05
N LYS A 159 25.50 30.29 -5.85
CA LYS A 159 24.26 29.52 -5.66
C LYS A 159 23.57 29.17 -6.97
N GLU A 160 22.71 28.17 -6.93
CA GLU A 160 21.83 27.75 -8.02
C GLU A 160 22.56 27.54 -9.35
N LEU A 161 23.72 26.91 -9.29
CA LEU A 161 24.56 26.70 -10.49
C LEU A 161 23.91 25.81 -11.55
N TRP A 162 22.89 25.04 -11.20
CA TRP A 162 22.06 24.29 -12.15
C TRP A 162 21.33 25.18 -13.16
N ASN A 163 21.14 26.48 -12.85
CA ASN A 163 20.59 27.49 -13.75
C ASN A 163 21.66 28.21 -14.58
N SER A 164 22.94 27.88 -14.37
CA SER A 164 24.04 28.59 -14.99
C SER A 164 24.23 28.20 -16.45
N THR A 165 24.62 29.18 -17.25
CA THR A 165 25.02 28.95 -18.65
C THR A 165 26.37 28.20 -18.72
N ALA A 166 26.60 27.50 -19.84
CA ALA A 166 27.88 26.83 -20.08
C ALA A 166 29.09 27.77 -19.97
N ALA A 167 28.92 29.06 -20.38
CA ALA A 167 29.97 30.06 -20.27
C ALA A 167 30.32 30.38 -18.82
N ASN A 168 29.30 30.51 -17.94
CA ASN A 168 29.50 30.78 -16.52
C ASN A 168 30.17 29.59 -15.81
N LEU A 169 29.72 28.37 -16.10
CA LEU A 169 30.35 27.15 -15.55
C LEU A 169 31.82 27.04 -15.97
N ASN A 170 32.15 27.32 -17.24
CA ASN A 170 33.52 27.30 -17.71
C ASN A 170 34.41 28.38 -17.05
N LYS A 171 33.83 29.53 -16.69
CA LYS A 171 34.51 30.58 -15.93
C LYS A 171 34.80 30.09 -14.51
N LEU A 172 33.83 29.51 -13.82
CA LEU A 172 34.03 28.96 -12.47
C LEU A 172 35.03 27.81 -12.44
N ILE A 173 35.05 26.93 -13.44
CA ILE A 173 36.02 25.85 -13.56
C ILE A 173 37.44 26.45 -13.58
N LYS A 174 37.69 27.53 -14.35
CA LYS A 174 38.96 28.19 -14.40
C LYS A 174 39.33 28.86 -13.08
N GLU A 175 38.36 29.57 -12.44
CA GLU A 175 38.54 30.24 -11.15
C GLU A 175 38.92 29.24 -10.03
N LEU A 176 38.30 28.10 -10.02
CA LEU A 176 38.47 27.04 -9.01
C LEU A 176 39.63 26.09 -9.37
N LYS A 177 40.34 26.32 -10.49
CA LYS A 177 41.45 25.52 -11.00
C LYS A 177 41.06 24.03 -11.11
N ILE A 178 39.85 23.74 -11.57
CA ILE A 178 39.41 22.36 -11.83
C ILE A 178 40.01 21.89 -13.14
N THR A 179 40.71 20.75 -13.10
CA THR A 179 41.30 20.14 -14.27
C THR A 179 40.32 19.19 -14.96
N PRO A 180 40.52 18.82 -16.24
CA PRO A 180 39.71 17.83 -16.91
C PRO A 180 39.67 16.46 -16.21
N GLU A 181 40.68 16.15 -15.42
CA GLU A 181 40.83 14.91 -14.66
C GLU A 181 39.92 14.93 -13.37
N ASP A 182 39.61 16.12 -12.88
CA ASP A 182 38.70 16.32 -11.76
C ASP A 182 37.21 16.19 -12.17
N ILE A 183 36.93 16.15 -13.48
CA ILE A 183 35.54 16.06 -14.00
C ILE A 183 35.29 14.62 -14.44
N GLU A 184 34.46 13.93 -13.71
CA GLU A 184 34.00 12.59 -14.10
C GLU A 184 33.27 12.66 -15.45
N ASN A 185 33.70 11.86 -16.42
CA ASN A 185 33.15 11.85 -17.78
C ASN A 185 32.39 10.55 -18.03
N GLU A 186 31.06 10.60 -17.84
CA GLU A 186 30.19 9.46 -18.06
C GLU A 186 30.13 9.02 -19.54
N ASN A 187 30.31 9.97 -20.48
CA ASN A 187 30.05 9.72 -21.91
C ASN A 187 31.28 9.53 -22.81
N LYS A 188 32.52 9.55 -22.28
CA LYS A 188 33.78 9.33 -23.02
C LYS A 188 33.95 10.07 -24.39
N LYS A 189 33.11 11.06 -24.71
CA LYS A 189 33.04 11.77 -25.99
C LYS A 189 33.79 13.13 -26.01
N GLY A 190 34.67 13.40 -25.06
CA GLY A 190 35.57 14.55 -25.09
C GLY A 190 34.93 15.94 -24.83
N ARG A 191 33.61 16.05 -24.59
CA ARG A 191 32.95 17.26 -24.18
C ARG A 191 32.14 17.00 -22.92
N PHE A 192 32.48 17.74 -21.85
CA PHE A 192 31.72 17.66 -20.58
C PHE A 192 30.35 18.32 -20.69
N SER A 193 29.34 17.64 -20.21
CA SER A 193 27.99 18.20 -20.02
C SER A 193 27.99 19.31 -18.97
N ASN A 194 26.96 20.15 -18.94
CA ASN A 194 26.83 21.17 -17.89
C ASN A 194 26.68 20.51 -16.51
N MET A 195 26.05 19.35 -16.44
CA MET A 195 25.87 18.58 -15.22
C MET A 195 27.20 18.08 -14.64
N GLU A 196 28.05 17.46 -15.46
CA GLU A 196 29.40 17.02 -15.06
C GLU A 196 30.24 18.21 -14.56
N LYS A 197 30.13 19.35 -15.22
CA LYS A 197 30.83 20.59 -14.83
C LYS A 197 30.43 21.10 -13.47
N PHE A 198 29.14 21.20 -13.19
CA PHE A 198 28.75 21.75 -11.89
C PHE A 198 28.88 20.72 -10.76
N ARG A 199 28.78 19.39 -11.00
CA ARG A 199 29.21 18.37 -10.03
C ARG A 199 30.66 18.62 -9.58
N ALA A 200 31.58 18.79 -10.54
CA ALA A 200 32.98 19.07 -10.23
C ALA A 200 33.16 20.40 -9.47
N ILE A 201 32.37 21.42 -9.82
CA ILE A 201 32.40 22.73 -9.11
C ILE A 201 31.91 22.55 -7.68
N TYR A 202 30.76 21.90 -7.44
CA TYR A 202 30.21 21.71 -6.10
C TYR A 202 31.12 20.87 -5.21
N ASN A 203 31.85 19.89 -5.76
CA ASN A 203 32.86 19.12 -5.02
C ASN A 203 34.05 19.98 -4.49
N ARG A 204 34.24 21.19 -5.03
CA ARG A 204 35.28 22.13 -4.58
C ARG A 204 34.73 23.28 -3.73
N LEU A 205 33.41 23.37 -3.57
CA LEU A 205 32.77 24.43 -2.78
C LEU A 205 32.40 23.94 -1.39
N ASP A 206 32.34 24.85 -0.44
CA ASP A 206 31.69 24.60 0.84
C ASP A 206 30.17 24.64 0.64
N THR A 207 29.54 23.48 0.81
CA THR A 207 28.13 23.25 0.49
C THR A 207 27.32 22.90 1.72
N LYS A 208 26.01 23.03 1.64
CA LYS A 208 25.03 22.55 2.61
C LYS A 208 23.73 22.15 1.92
N SER A 209 22.98 21.27 2.55
CA SER A 209 21.60 20.97 2.11
C SER A 209 20.69 22.12 2.46
N ILE A 210 19.93 22.62 1.47
CA ILE A 210 18.95 23.71 1.65
C ILE A 210 17.72 23.44 0.79
N TRP A 211 16.60 23.98 1.23
CA TRP A 211 15.40 24.05 0.41
C TRP A 211 15.55 25.13 -0.66
N THR A 212 15.32 24.77 -1.90
CA THR A 212 15.42 25.67 -3.06
C THR A 212 14.12 25.76 -3.81
N LEU A 213 13.86 26.93 -4.43
CA LEU A 213 12.72 27.06 -5.33
C LEU A 213 12.91 26.19 -6.56
N TYR A 214 11.87 25.45 -6.88
CA TYR A 214 11.87 24.55 -8.04
C TYR A 214 10.79 25.00 -9.03
N LYS A 215 11.11 24.90 -10.30
CA LYS A 215 10.17 25.08 -11.38
C LYS A 215 10.16 23.82 -12.24
N SER A 216 9.14 23.01 -12.04
CA SER A 216 9.01 21.74 -12.75
C SER A 216 8.92 21.94 -14.27
N GLY A 217 9.68 21.15 -15.02
CA GLY A 217 9.55 20.99 -16.45
C GLY A 217 8.37 20.07 -16.79
N LYS A 218 7.92 20.07 -18.05
CA LYS A 218 6.85 19.16 -18.51
C LYS A 218 7.19 17.69 -18.32
N THR A 219 8.45 17.33 -18.53
CA THR A 219 8.97 15.96 -18.39
C THR A 219 9.27 15.58 -16.96
N ASP A 220 9.60 16.54 -16.08
CA ASP A 220 9.87 16.26 -14.68
C ASP A 220 8.66 15.65 -13.97
N LYS A 221 7.46 16.04 -14.35
CA LYS A 221 6.22 15.51 -13.76
C LYS A 221 6.02 14.02 -14.00
N SER A 222 6.61 13.47 -15.07
CA SER A 222 6.54 12.03 -15.34
C SER A 222 7.43 11.20 -14.41
N PHE A 223 8.36 11.83 -13.71
CA PHE A 223 9.25 11.18 -12.75
C PHE A 223 8.55 10.87 -11.42
N PHE A 224 7.61 11.72 -11.01
CA PHE A 224 6.88 11.55 -9.76
C PHE A 224 5.84 10.42 -9.84
N PRO A 225 5.53 9.76 -8.71
CA PRO A 225 4.49 8.75 -8.68
C PRO A 225 3.13 9.37 -8.99
N ILE A 226 2.30 8.63 -9.70
CA ILE A 226 0.94 9.06 -10.03
C ILE A 226 0.05 8.85 -8.81
N PHE A 227 -0.48 9.95 -8.28
CA PHE A 227 -1.41 9.90 -7.16
C PHE A 227 -2.85 9.78 -7.67
N ARG A 228 -3.63 8.86 -7.08
CA ARG A 228 -5.07 8.71 -7.34
C ARG A 228 -5.84 8.75 -6.04
N TYR A 229 -6.69 9.75 -5.90
CA TYR A 229 -7.62 9.86 -4.79
C TYR A 229 -8.94 9.19 -5.18
N LEU A 230 -9.36 8.20 -4.39
CA LEU A 230 -10.52 7.36 -4.64
C LEU A 230 -11.48 7.52 -3.44
N ASN A 231 -12.47 8.40 -3.60
CA ASN A 231 -13.45 8.65 -2.55
C ASN A 231 -14.69 7.77 -2.69
N TRP A 232 -15.53 7.76 -1.65
CA TRP A 232 -16.75 6.97 -1.60
C TRP A 232 -17.85 7.45 -2.56
N GLU A 233 -17.82 8.72 -2.95
CA GLU A 233 -18.81 9.33 -3.86
C GLU A 233 -18.68 8.87 -5.31
N CYS A 234 -17.88 7.82 -5.56
CA CYS A 234 -17.60 7.23 -6.87
C CYS A 234 -18.56 7.74 -7.96
N SER A 235 -18.17 8.79 -8.64
CA SER A 235 -18.99 9.34 -9.72
C SER A 235 -18.91 8.44 -10.95
N LEU A 236 -19.89 8.52 -11.82
CA LEU A 236 -19.79 7.85 -13.12
C LEU A 236 -18.60 8.33 -13.93
N GLU A 237 -18.19 9.58 -13.75
CA GLU A 237 -16.99 10.13 -14.35
C GLU A 237 -15.74 9.37 -13.89
N ASP A 238 -15.62 9.06 -12.59
CA ASP A 238 -14.50 8.28 -12.05
C ASP A 238 -14.49 6.86 -12.62
N ILE A 239 -15.66 6.22 -12.73
CA ILE A 239 -15.81 4.90 -13.36
C ILE A 239 -15.40 4.96 -14.83
N ASN A 240 -15.85 5.97 -15.57
CA ASN A 240 -15.53 6.14 -16.97
C ASN A 240 -14.05 6.45 -17.20
N ILE A 241 -13.40 7.21 -16.31
CA ILE A 241 -11.96 7.48 -16.37
C ILE A 241 -11.17 6.19 -16.20
N ILE A 242 -11.49 5.39 -15.17
CA ILE A 242 -10.81 4.11 -14.91
C ILE A 242 -11.06 3.12 -16.07
N ALA A 243 -12.30 3.03 -16.54
CA ALA A 243 -12.64 2.19 -17.67
C ALA A 243 -11.91 2.62 -18.96
N SER A 244 -11.81 3.94 -19.20
CA SER A 244 -11.06 4.49 -20.33
C SER A 244 -9.58 4.18 -20.25
N ASP A 245 -8.96 4.31 -19.07
CA ASP A 245 -7.55 3.96 -18.86
C ASP A 245 -7.28 2.46 -19.09
N ILE A 246 -8.20 1.59 -18.66
CA ILE A 246 -8.09 0.14 -18.89
C ILE A 246 -8.21 -0.19 -20.37
N MET A 247 -9.10 0.48 -21.10
CA MET A 247 -9.41 0.17 -22.49
C MET A 247 -8.51 0.91 -23.48
N LYS A 248 -7.80 1.95 -23.04
CA LYS A 248 -7.02 2.84 -23.89
C LYS A 248 -6.03 2.09 -24.79
N SER A 249 -5.29 1.13 -24.26
CA SER A 249 -4.34 0.34 -25.05
C SER A 249 -5.02 -0.51 -26.13
N LYS A 250 -6.25 -0.99 -25.87
CA LYS A 250 -7.04 -1.71 -26.88
C LYS A 250 -7.64 -0.76 -27.91
N MET A 251 -8.09 0.41 -27.47
CA MET A 251 -8.62 1.45 -28.34
C MET A 251 -7.52 2.04 -29.24
N ASP A 252 -6.31 2.23 -28.74
CA ASP A 252 -5.17 2.75 -29.51
C ASP A 252 -4.88 1.90 -30.77
N THR A 253 -5.06 0.60 -30.70
CA THR A 253 -4.91 -0.30 -31.86
C THR A 253 -5.84 0.09 -33.01
N TYR A 254 -7.06 0.51 -32.71
CA TYR A 254 -8.04 0.97 -33.68
C TYR A 254 -7.94 2.45 -34.01
N MET A 255 -7.50 3.25 -33.04
CA MET A 255 -7.41 4.70 -33.16
C MET A 255 -6.15 5.16 -33.92
N ASN A 256 -5.05 4.44 -33.81
CA ASN A 256 -3.80 4.81 -34.49
C ASN A 256 -3.95 4.92 -36.03
N PRO A 257 -4.62 3.97 -36.72
CA PRO A 257 -4.88 4.15 -38.16
C PRO A 257 -5.72 5.38 -38.46
N LEU A 258 -6.74 5.70 -37.64
CA LEU A 258 -7.59 6.87 -37.81
C LEU A 258 -6.83 8.17 -37.57
N ARG A 259 -5.92 8.19 -36.57
CA ARG A 259 -5.05 9.34 -36.31
C ARG A 259 -4.10 9.60 -37.49
N ILE A 260 -3.57 8.55 -38.12
CA ILE A 260 -2.71 8.65 -39.32
C ILE A 260 -3.53 9.23 -40.48
N GLN A 261 -4.74 8.71 -40.74
CA GLN A 261 -5.64 9.23 -41.77
C GLN A 261 -6.03 10.70 -41.52
N ALA A 262 -6.25 11.07 -40.25
CA ALA A 262 -6.55 12.43 -39.89
C ALA A 262 -5.35 13.37 -40.13
N LEU A 263 -4.13 12.91 -39.86
CA LEU A 263 -2.92 13.67 -40.18
C LEU A 263 -2.74 13.89 -41.69
N GLU A 264 -3.00 12.85 -42.49
CA GLU A 264 -2.98 12.98 -43.97
C GLU A 264 -4.05 13.93 -44.47
N ALA A 265 -5.26 13.85 -43.93
CA ALA A 265 -6.36 14.74 -44.28
C ALA A 265 -6.06 16.19 -43.84
N GLN A 266 -5.45 16.36 -42.64
CA GLN A 266 -4.99 17.65 -42.15
C GLN A 266 -3.95 18.28 -43.07
N GLN A 267 -2.95 17.51 -43.51
CA GLN A 267 -1.92 18.00 -44.44
C GLN A 267 -2.52 18.42 -45.77
N LYS A 268 -3.45 17.64 -46.36
CA LYS A 268 -4.16 17.98 -47.61
C LYS A 268 -4.97 19.26 -47.44
N ALA A 269 -5.76 19.38 -46.37
CA ALA A 269 -6.54 20.59 -46.11
C ALA A 269 -5.65 21.82 -45.91
N GLU A 270 -4.50 21.64 -45.22
CA GLU A 270 -3.52 22.71 -45.01
C GLU A 270 -2.89 23.15 -46.34
N GLU A 271 -2.58 22.23 -47.27
CA GLU A 271 -2.07 22.51 -48.58
C GLU A 271 -3.09 23.25 -49.46
N GLU A 272 -4.36 22.79 -49.48
CA GLU A 272 -5.42 23.44 -50.26
C GLU A 272 -5.68 24.87 -49.76
N ILE A 273 -5.84 25.05 -48.44
CA ILE A 273 -6.09 26.40 -47.88
C ILE A 273 -4.88 27.32 -48.09
N ASN A 274 -3.67 26.81 -47.97
CA ASN A 274 -2.46 27.62 -48.20
C ASN A 274 -2.29 27.97 -49.70
N ASN A 275 -2.79 27.15 -50.64
CA ASN A 275 -2.81 27.47 -52.04
C ASN A 275 -3.84 28.60 -52.36
N GLU A 276 -5.05 28.54 -51.80
CA GLU A 276 -6.03 29.63 -51.88
C GLU A 276 -5.49 30.91 -51.27
N LEU A 277 -4.79 30.84 -50.09
CA LEU A 277 -4.15 31.98 -49.47
C LEU A 277 -3.02 32.60 -50.34
N LYS A 278 -2.33 31.80 -51.18
CA LYS A 278 -1.36 32.29 -52.17
C LYS A 278 -2.02 33.09 -53.30
N GLU A 279 -3.19 32.67 -53.73
CA GLU A 279 -3.96 33.44 -54.74
C GLU A 279 -4.46 34.76 -54.15
N LEU A 280 -4.96 34.76 -52.92
CA LEU A 280 -5.37 35.93 -52.20
C LEU A 280 -4.17 36.89 -51.94
N LYS A 281 -2.95 36.38 -51.78
CA LYS A 281 -1.75 37.16 -51.63
C LYS A 281 -1.55 38.12 -52.79
N ASN A 282 -1.80 37.70 -54.02
CA ASN A 282 -1.63 38.54 -55.22
C ASN A 282 -2.60 39.74 -55.23
N SER A 283 -3.78 39.54 -54.66
CA SER A 283 -4.79 40.62 -54.53
C SER A 283 -4.48 41.56 -53.36
N ILE A 284 -3.84 41.07 -52.30
CA ILE A 284 -3.51 41.86 -51.10
C ILE A 284 -2.18 42.64 -51.25
N LYS A 285 -1.27 42.17 -52.11
CA LYS A 285 0.06 42.73 -52.31
C LYS A 285 0.05 44.19 -52.79
N ASP A 286 -0.99 44.54 -53.55
CA ASP A 286 -1.18 45.90 -54.02
C ASP A 286 -1.65 46.86 -52.90
N GLU A 287 -2.36 46.31 -51.89
CA GLU A 287 -2.89 47.11 -50.76
C GLU A 287 -1.95 47.08 -49.51
N LEU A 288 -1.18 46.00 -49.34
CA LEU A 288 -0.31 45.79 -48.18
C LEU A 288 1.10 45.32 -48.60
N PRO A 289 1.95 46.21 -49.08
CA PRO A 289 3.26 45.88 -49.67
C PRO A 289 4.26 45.26 -48.71
N ASN A 290 4.02 45.36 -47.40
CA ASN A 290 4.91 44.84 -46.38
C ASN A 290 4.61 43.37 -45.97
N ILE A 291 3.60 42.71 -46.56
CA ILE A 291 3.23 41.34 -46.25
C ILE A 291 3.80 40.40 -47.35
N GLU A 292 4.75 39.55 -46.97
CA GLU A 292 5.33 38.59 -47.92
C GLU A 292 4.46 37.37 -48.20
N GLY A 293 3.56 37.00 -47.30
CA GLY A 293 2.66 35.84 -47.49
C GLY A 293 1.79 35.55 -46.28
N LEU A 294 0.72 34.82 -46.53
CA LEU A 294 -0.18 34.26 -45.54
C LEU A 294 -0.02 32.76 -45.51
N LYS A 295 0.05 32.16 -44.33
CA LYS A 295 0.03 30.74 -44.11
C LYS A 295 -0.88 30.38 -42.94
N THR A 296 -1.67 29.34 -43.08
CA THR A 296 -2.45 28.77 -41.98
C THR A 296 -1.96 27.42 -41.61
N ARG A 297 -2.24 26.99 -40.39
CA ARG A 297 -2.11 25.61 -39.89
C ARG A 297 -3.50 25.11 -39.56
N VAL A 298 -3.79 23.90 -40.02
CA VAL A 298 -5.03 23.19 -39.70
C VAL A 298 -4.71 22.16 -38.62
N TYR A 299 -5.61 21.95 -37.68
CA TYR A 299 -5.46 20.95 -36.64
C TYR A 299 -6.75 20.14 -36.49
N PHE A 300 -6.66 18.82 -36.71
CA PHE A 300 -7.74 17.89 -36.45
C PHE A 300 -7.50 17.17 -35.12
N ASN A 301 -8.44 17.32 -34.18
CA ASN A 301 -8.37 16.69 -32.88
C ASN A 301 -9.38 15.53 -32.80
N ILE A 302 -8.87 14.29 -32.86
CA ILE A 302 -9.67 13.09 -32.64
C ILE A 302 -9.56 12.70 -31.17
N LYS A 303 -10.69 12.74 -30.45
CA LYS A 303 -10.79 12.32 -29.06
C LYS A 303 -11.69 11.09 -28.96
N GLU A 304 -11.21 10.09 -28.25
CA GLU A 304 -11.98 8.95 -27.79
C GLU A 304 -12.50 9.19 -26.39
N SER A 305 -13.72 8.74 -26.10
CA SER A 305 -14.29 8.74 -24.77
C SER A 305 -15.25 7.56 -24.62
N ILE A 306 -15.27 6.96 -23.41
CA ILE A 306 -16.35 6.06 -23.01
C ILE A 306 -17.44 6.94 -22.42
N THR A 307 -18.59 6.99 -23.06
CA THR A 307 -19.71 7.84 -22.63
C THR A 307 -20.61 7.10 -21.65
N ASP A 308 -20.84 5.81 -21.90
CA ASP A 308 -21.84 5.03 -21.17
C ASP A 308 -21.35 3.61 -20.88
N ILE A 309 -21.71 3.10 -19.70
CA ILE A 309 -21.49 1.72 -19.31
C ILE A 309 -22.86 1.08 -19.07
N PHE A 310 -23.10 -0.04 -19.72
CA PHE A 310 -24.32 -0.82 -19.58
C PHE A 310 -24.04 -2.12 -18.81
N VAL A 311 -25.01 -2.54 -18.01
CA VAL A 311 -24.97 -3.77 -17.22
C VAL A 311 -26.04 -4.71 -17.72
N ASN A 312 -25.65 -5.91 -18.12
CA ASN A 312 -26.57 -6.98 -18.43
C ASN A 312 -26.63 -7.94 -17.23
N LYS A 313 -27.80 -8.10 -16.63
CA LYS A 313 -27.99 -9.00 -15.47
C LYS A 313 -28.50 -10.37 -15.96
N VAL A 314 -28.07 -11.42 -15.28
CA VAL A 314 -28.62 -12.76 -15.47
C VAL A 314 -30.14 -12.68 -15.23
N ASN A 315 -30.95 -13.09 -16.19
CA ASN A 315 -32.43 -13.02 -16.19
C ASN A 315 -33.03 -11.61 -16.39
N SER A 316 -32.33 -10.67 -17.03
CA SER A 316 -32.91 -9.41 -17.50
C SER A 316 -32.98 -9.36 -19.01
N ASP A 317 -34.09 -8.87 -19.55
CA ASP A 317 -34.25 -8.66 -20.98
C ASP A 317 -33.67 -7.29 -21.39
N GLY A 318 -32.34 -7.25 -21.64
CA GLY A 318 -31.66 -6.10 -22.20
C GLY A 318 -30.59 -5.45 -21.29
N ASP A 319 -29.89 -4.51 -21.90
CA ASP A 319 -28.82 -3.76 -21.27
C ASP A 319 -29.41 -2.60 -20.45
N ILE A 320 -29.00 -2.48 -19.19
CA ILE A 320 -29.48 -1.45 -18.28
C ILE A 320 -28.34 -0.46 -18.04
N HIS A 321 -28.63 0.82 -18.22
CA HIS A 321 -27.65 1.88 -17.98
C HIS A 321 -27.13 1.86 -16.54
N LEU A 322 -25.83 2.00 -16.36
CA LEU A 322 -25.21 1.93 -15.04
C LEU A 322 -25.75 2.99 -14.06
N GLU A 323 -26.12 4.18 -14.59
CA GLU A 323 -26.73 5.24 -13.77
C GLU A 323 -28.00 4.81 -13.04
N SER A 324 -28.81 3.98 -13.68
CA SER A 324 -30.07 3.50 -13.11
C SER A 324 -29.91 2.37 -12.09
N GLN A 325 -28.68 1.93 -11.84
CA GLN A 325 -28.39 0.91 -10.83
C GLN A 325 -28.25 1.51 -9.44
N GLY A 326 -28.54 0.69 -8.42
CA GLY A 326 -28.30 1.06 -7.04
C GLY A 326 -26.79 1.21 -6.74
N ASP A 327 -26.46 2.03 -5.77
CA ASP A 327 -25.09 2.40 -5.43
C ASP A 327 -24.19 1.22 -5.05
N GLY A 328 -24.75 0.17 -4.46
CA GLY A 328 -24.02 -1.07 -4.16
C GLY A 328 -23.46 -1.76 -5.42
N LEU A 329 -24.26 -1.84 -6.51
CA LEU A 329 -23.81 -2.43 -7.77
C LEU A 329 -22.80 -1.53 -8.49
N LYS A 330 -23.03 -0.21 -8.49
CA LYS A 330 -22.06 0.76 -9.05
C LYS A 330 -20.69 0.58 -8.40
N ARG A 331 -20.65 0.41 -7.08
CA ARG A 331 -19.40 0.18 -6.34
C ARG A 331 -18.75 -1.16 -6.61
N GLN A 332 -19.55 -2.23 -6.74
CA GLN A 332 -18.99 -3.53 -7.12
C GLN A 332 -18.33 -3.47 -8.52
N ILE A 333 -18.95 -2.76 -9.46
CA ILE A 333 -18.39 -2.55 -10.80
C ILE A 333 -17.13 -1.70 -10.73
N TRP A 334 -17.18 -0.59 -10.00
CA TRP A 334 -16.02 0.26 -9.76
C TRP A 334 -14.85 -0.52 -9.15
N PHE A 335 -15.15 -1.35 -8.14
CA PHE A 335 -14.17 -2.24 -7.54
C PHE A 335 -13.59 -3.25 -8.53
N ALA A 336 -14.43 -3.86 -9.38
CA ALA A 336 -13.98 -4.79 -10.41
C ALA A 336 -13.07 -4.09 -11.43
N LEU A 337 -13.37 -2.83 -11.78
CA LEU A 337 -12.54 -2.03 -12.67
C LEU A 337 -11.20 -1.67 -12.03
N ILE A 338 -11.18 -1.25 -10.75
CA ILE A 338 -9.94 -1.00 -9.99
C ILE A 338 -9.08 -2.25 -9.95
N LYS A 339 -9.69 -3.40 -9.61
CA LYS A 339 -9.00 -4.68 -9.60
C LYS A 339 -8.39 -5.03 -10.97
N SER A 340 -9.16 -4.83 -12.04
CA SER A 340 -8.67 -5.05 -13.41
C SER A 340 -7.55 -4.08 -13.79
N SER A 341 -7.67 -2.80 -13.43
CA SER A 341 -6.62 -1.79 -13.64
C SER A 341 -5.33 -2.14 -12.88
N ALA A 342 -5.46 -2.57 -11.61
CA ALA A 342 -4.33 -3.01 -10.81
C ALA A 342 -3.59 -4.18 -11.44
N PHE A 343 -4.32 -5.22 -11.84
CA PHE A 343 -3.72 -6.40 -12.49
C PHE A 343 -3.05 -6.06 -13.82
N LYS A 344 -3.62 -5.12 -14.58
CA LYS A 344 -3.03 -4.67 -15.84
C LYS A 344 -1.74 -3.88 -15.59
N THR A 345 -1.72 -2.99 -14.61
CA THR A 345 -0.52 -2.24 -14.21
C THR A 345 0.61 -3.17 -13.75
N ILE A 346 0.26 -4.29 -13.10
CA ILE A 346 1.21 -5.32 -12.66
C ILE A 346 1.76 -6.14 -13.84
N GLN A 347 0.96 -6.38 -14.87
CA GLN A 347 1.35 -7.21 -16.03
C GLN A 347 2.09 -6.43 -17.11
N GLU A 348 1.88 -5.11 -17.22
CA GLU A 348 2.61 -4.25 -18.15
C GLU A 348 3.98 -3.92 -17.54
N GLU A 349 4.92 -4.86 -17.58
CA GLU A 349 6.33 -4.69 -17.16
C GLU A 349 7.06 -3.52 -17.85
N GLU A 350 6.49 -2.94 -18.91
CA GLU A 350 7.08 -1.82 -19.65
C GLU A 350 6.77 -0.43 -19.04
N SER A 351 5.86 -0.32 -18.08
CA SER A 351 5.59 0.98 -17.46
C SER A 351 6.32 1.09 -16.13
N ASN A 352 7.48 1.75 -16.13
CA ASN A 352 8.21 2.20 -14.92
C ASN A 352 7.41 3.20 -14.06
N LYS A 353 6.10 3.31 -14.27
CA LYS A 353 5.24 4.24 -13.53
C LYS A 353 4.86 3.64 -12.20
N LYS A 354 5.11 4.40 -11.14
CA LYS A 354 4.69 4.08 -9.77
C LYS A 354 3.39 4.79 -9.45
N PHE A 355 2.56 4.15 -8.63
CA PHE A 355 1.26 4.68 -8.26
C PHE A 355 1.11 4.76 -6.74
N ILE A 356 0.42 5.80 -6.28
CA ILE A 356 -0.05 5.92 -4.91
C ILE A 356 -1.57 6.03 -4.96
N TRP A 357 -2.26 5.06 -4.37
CA TRP A 357 -3.71 5.04 -4.31
C TRP A 357 -4.20 5.37 -2.92
N ALA A 358 -5.04 6.37 -2.82
CA ALA A 358 -5.65 6.81 -1.58
C ALA A 358 -7.15 6.51 -1.62
N PHE A 359 -7.60 5.69 -0.68
CA PHE A 359 -8.99 5.29 -0.52
C PHE A 359 -9.61 6.01 0.68
N ASP A 360 -10.69 6.73 0.47
CA ASP A 360 -11.42 7.40 1.54
C ASP A 360 -12.77 6.70 1.75
N GLU A 361 -12.92 6.07 2.91
CA GLU A 361 -14.07 5.24 3.31
C GLU A 361 -14.54 4.23 2.24
N PRO A 362 -13.64 3.38 1.74
CA PRO A 362 -13.96 2.47 0.65
C PRO A 362 -14.99 1.39 1.02
N GLU A 363 -15.21 1.16 2.32
CA GLU A 363 -16.18 0.20 2.85
C GLU A 363 -17.63 0.65 2.72
N THR A 364 -17.89 1.94 2.53
CA THR A 364 -19.24 2.50 2.51
C THR A 364 -20.11 1.81 1.44
N HIS A 365 -21.31 1.37 1.80
CA HIS A 365 -22.25 0.60 0.97
C HIS A 365 -21.77 -0.80 0.53
N LEU A 366 -20.66 -1.31 1.07
CA LEU A 366 -20.25 -2.68 0.86
C LEU A 366 -20.67 -3.56 2.05
N TYR A 367 -21.23 -4.73 1.76
CA TYR A 367 -21.50 -5.71 2.81
C TYR A 367 -20.16 -6.38 3.27
N PRO A 368 -20.09 -6.94 4.48
CA PRO A 368 -18.81 -7.40 5.07
C PRO A 368 -17.97 -8.34 4.21
N THR A 369 -18.59 -9.28 3.48
CA THR A 369 -17.83 -10.17 2.58
C THR A 369 -17.20 -9.40 1.42
N ALA A 370 -17.89 -8.42 0.84
CA ALA A 370 -17.33 -7.58 -0.21
C ALA A 370 -16.20 -6.69 0.34
N GLN A 371 -16.31 -6.19 1.57
CA GLN A 371 -15.23 -5.45 2.24
C GLN A 371 -13.97 -6.31 2.39
N ARG A 372 -14.12 -7.59 2.80
CA ARG A 372 -13.00 -8.54 2.91
C ARG A 372 -12.32 -8.77 1.57
N GLN A 373 -13.08 -9.07 0.53
CA GLN A 373 -12.55 -9.28 -0.82
C GLN A 373 -11.85 -8.03 -1.36
N PHE A 374 -12.39 -6.86 -1.04
CA PHE A 374 -11.81 -5.59 -1.44
C PHE A 374 -10.47 -5.37 -0.74
N PHE A 375 -10.42 -5.54 0.58
CA PHE A 375 -9.18 -5.37 1.33
C PHE A 375 -8.10 -6.36 0.90
N ASP A 376 -8.45 -7.62 0.63
CA ASP A 376 -7.50 -8.62 0.12
C ASP A 376 -6.93 -8.21 -1.26
N THR A 377 -7.76 -7.55 -2.08
CA THR A 377 -7.29 -6.99 -3.35
C THR A 377 -6.33 -5.83 -3.11
N ILE A 378 -6.66 -4.88 -2.23
CA ILE A 378 -5.76 -3.77 -1.87
C ILE A 378 -4.43 -4.32 -1.34
N LYS A 379 -4.46 -5.32 -0.48
CA LYS A 379 -3.25 -5.94 0.07
C LYS A 379 -2.37 -6.60 -1.00
N LYS A 380 -2.97 -7.22 -2.02
CA LYS A 380 -2.24 -7.76 -3.17
C LYS A 380 -1.63 -6.64 -4.01
N VAL A 381 -2.37 -5.57 -4.24
CA VAL A 381 -1.95 -4.39 -4.99
C VAL A 381 -0.79 -3.67 -4.29
N SER A 382 -0.84 -3.55 -2.95
CA SER A 382 0.22 -2.92 -2.16
C SER A 382 1.57 -3.64 -2.29
N LYS A 383 1.57 -4.93 -2.59
CA LYS A 383 2.78 -5.72 -2.84
C LYS A 383 3.32 -5.56 -4.27
N SER A 384 2.66 -4.80 -5.13
CA SER A 384 2.91 -4.75 -6.56
C SER A 384 3.09 -3.31 -7.03
N ASN A 385 4.15 -2.63 -6.58
CA ASN A 385 4.52 -1.27 -7.01
C ASN A 385 3.44 -0.18 -6.86
N ILE A 386 2.37 -0.44 -6.10
CA ILE A 386 1.30 0.52 -5.81
C ILE A 386 1.23 0.72 -4.30
N GLN A 387 1.66 1.86 -3.83
CA GLN A 387 1.51 2.21 -2.41
C GLN A 387 0.06 2.58 -2.10
N THR A 388 -0.49 2.09 -0.99
CA THR A 388 -1.89 2.33 -0.63
C THR A 388 -2.05 3.06 0.70
N LEU A 389 -2.93 4.06 0.70
CA LEU A 389 -3.33 4.86 1.85
C LEU A 389 -4.85 4.68 2.02
N ILE A 390 -5.33 4.36 3.21
CA ILE A 390 -6.75 4.03 3.43
C ILE A 390 -7.25 4.77 4.66
N CYS A 391 -8.29 5.59 4.51
CA CYS A 391 -9.07 6.09 5.63
C CYS A 391 -10.30 5.21 5.78
N THR A 392 -10.53 4.65 6.97
CA THR A 392 -11.62 3.69 7.19
C THR A 392 -12.14 3.70 8.61
N HIS A 393 -13.42 3.32 8.75
CA HIS A 393 -14.06 2.95 10.00
C HIS A 393 -14.39 1.45 10.07
N SER A 394 -14.06 0.69 9.02
CA SER A 394 -14.38 -0.73 8.92
C SER A 394 -13.50 -1.58 9.84
N THR A 395 -14.13 -2.30 10.75
CA THR A 395 -13.47 -3.31 11.58
C THR A 395 -12.83 -4.41 10.75
N VAL A 396 -13.40 -4.73 9.58
CA VAL A 396 -12.86 -5.72 8.63
C VAL A 396 -11.49 -5.31 8.09
N PHE A 397 -11.31 -4.04 7.74
CA PHE A 397 -10.04 -3.54 7.23
C PHE A 397 -8.97 -3.48 8.31
N ILE A 398 -9.40 -3.17 9.52
CA ILE A 398 -8.54 -3.07 10.70
C ILE A 398 -8.02 -4.44 11.11
N ASP A 399 -8.90 -5.43 11.19
CA ASP A 399 -8.58 -6.81 11.59
C ASP A 399 -7.49 -7.44 10.71
N LYS A 400 -7.52 -7.14 9.41
CA LYS A 400 -6.55 -7.67 8.44
C LYS A 400 -5.26 -6.86 8.30
N THR A 401 -5.12 -5.75 9.03
CA THR A 401 -3.97 -4.85 8.96
C THR A 401 -3.03 -5.07 10.14
N LYS A 402 -1.73 -5.02 9.88
CA LYS A 402 -0.73 -5.04 10.97
C LYS A 402 -0.88 -3.79 11.84
N LEU A 403 -0.91 -3.92 13.16
CA LEU A 403 -1.08 -2.81 14.11
C LEU A 403 -0.10 -1.66 13.85
N THR A 404 1.14 -1.97 13.48
CA THR A 404 2.18 -0.97 13.15
C THR A 404 1.85 -0.08 11.96
N ASN A 405 0.92 -0.51 11.10
CA ASN A 405 0.44 0.23 9.93
C ASN A 405 -0.89 0.93 10.17
N ILE A 406 -1.48 0.76 11.35
CA ILE A 406 -2.70 1.44 11.78
C ILE A 406 -2.32 2.72 12.52
N LYS A 407 -2.77 3.84 11.99
CA LYS A 407 -2.56 5.17 12.54
C LYS A 407 -3.90 5.69 13.07
N ASN A 408 -4.00 5.83 14.38
CA ASN A 408 -5.14 6.48 15.03
C ASN A 408 -5.00 7.98 14.88
N VAL A 409 -5.94 8.60 14.17
CA VAL A 409 -6.02 10.04 13.94
C VAL A 409 -7.07 10.63 14.87
N PHE A 410 -6.71 11.66 15.60
CA PHE A 410 -7.59 12.32 16.56
C PHE A 410 -7.33 13.83 16.60
N LEU A 411 -8.24 14.56 17.20
CA LEU A 411 -8.06 15.97 17.50
C LEU A 411 -7.53 16.12 18.92
N ASN A 412 -6.46 16.92 19.10
CA ASN A 412 -5.98 17.29 20.42
C ASN A 412 -6.94 18.28 21.10
N GLU A 413 -6.64 18.68 22.34
CA GLU A 413 -7.46 19.62 23.13
C GLU A 413 -7.70 20.97 22.43
N MET A 414 -6.81 21.38 21.55
CA MET A 414 -6.91 22.62 20.77
C MET A 414 -7.66 22.43 19.44
N GLY A 415 -8.14 21.23 19.12
CA GLY A 415 -8.84 20.91 17.88
C GLY A 415 -7.93 20.71 16.67
N TYR A 416 -6.64 20.42 16.87
CA TYR A 416 -5.72 20.10 15.78
C TYR A 416 -5.56 18.59 15.60
N THR A 417 -5.40 18.18 14.36
CA THR A 417 -5.17 16.78 13.99
C THR A 417 -3.78 16.33 14.47
N GLU A 418 -3.79 15.25 15.21
CA GLU A 418 -2.63 14.47 15.62
C GLU A 418 -2.84 13.01 15.31
N TYR A 419 -1.78 12.19 15.39
CA TYR A 419 -1.91 10.75 15.24
C TYR A 419 -0.97 9.99 16.19
N SER A 420 -1.35 8.76 16.49
CA SER A 420 -0.52 7.77 17.15
C SER A 420 -0.52 6.46 16.35
N ILE A 421 0.56 5.69 16.45
CA ILE A 421 0.60 4.33 15.90
C ILE A 421 -0.04 3.41 16.94
N CYS A 422 -1.04 2.63 16.54
CA CYS A 422 -1.69 1.67 17.43
C CYS A 422 -0.73 0.55 17.83
N LYS A 423 -0.60 0.32 19.13
CA LYS A 423 0.25 -0.73 19.70
C LYS A 423 -0.56 -1.94 20.14
N THR A 424 -1.82 -1.73 20.47
CA THR A 424 -2.74 -2.76 20.95
C THR A 424 -4.07 -2.67 20.21
N ILE A 425 -4.81 -3.77 20.24
CA ILE A 425 -6.18 -3.81 19.70
C ILE A 425 -7.12 -2.93 20.53
N ASP A 426 -6.88 -2.85 21.84
CA ASP A 426 -7.69 -2.02 22.75
C ASP A 426 -7.62 -0.54 22.35
N GLU A 427 -6.45 -0.02 21.98
CA GLU A 427 -6.31 1.35 21.45
C GLU A 427 -7.14 1.59 20.18
N VAL A 428 -7.26 0.56 19.32
CA VAL A 428 -8.11 0.61 18.13
C VAL A 428 -9.59 0.71 18.52
N PHE A 429 -10.01 -0.09 19.49
CA PHE A 429 -11.39 -0.11 19.98
C PHE A 429 -11.79 1.19 20.63
N GLU A 430 -10.95 1.74 21.49
CA GLU A 430 -11.15 3.05 22.09
C GLU A 430 -11.26 4.16 21.05
N SER A 431 -10.35 4.15 20.08
CA SER A 431 -10.31 5.13 18.98
C SER A 431 -11.60 5.17 18.17
N LEU A 432 -12.14 4.02 17.85
CA LEU A 432 -13.37 3.88 17.04
C LEU A 432 -14.65 3.85 17.90
N LYS A 433 -14.51 3.90 19.23
CA LYS A 433 -15.63 3.77 20.19
C LYS A 433 -16.45 2.49 19.95
N LEU A 434 -15.77 1.41 19.54
CA LEU A 434 -16.41 0.13 19.26
C LEU A 434 -16.97 -0.49 20.56
N ARG A 435 -18.11 -1.14 20.43
CA ARG A 435 -18.75 -1.93 21.50
C ARG A 435 -18.67 -3.41 21.15
N ASN A 436 -18.81 -4.27 22.14
CA ASN A 436 -18.83 -5.73 21.92
C ASN A 436 -19.91 -6.17 20.92
N SER A 437 -21.01 -5.40 20.79
CA SER A 437 -22.06 -5.63 19.80
C SER A 437 -21.60 -5.47 18.35
N ASP A 438 -20.55 -4.69 18.11
CA ASP A 438 -20.07 -4.40 16.75
C ASP A 438 -19.28 -5.58 16.16
N PHE A 439 -18.95 -6.60 16.99
CA PHE A 439 -18.33 -7.86 16.57
C PHE A 439 -19.32 -8.92 16.11
N LEU A 440 -20.62 -8.69 16.22
CA LEU A 440 -21.66 -9.67 15.90
C LEU A 440 -21.93 -9.84 14.39
N PHE A 441 -21.02 -9.41 13.55
CA PHE A 441 -21.14 -9.57 12.10
C PHE A 441 -20.76 -10.95 11.58
N TYR A 442 -20.22 -11.84 12.44
CA TYR A 442 -19.91 -13.21 12.08
C TYR A 442 -21.10 -14.13 12.43
N ASP A 443 -21.40 -15.07 11.55
CA ASP A 443 -22.50 -16.02 11.77
C ASP A 443 -22.04 -17.21 12.58
N LYS A 444 -20.77 -17.57 12.49
CA LYS A 444 -20.19 -18.77 13.09
C LYS A 444 -18.88 -18.42 13.79
N PHE A 445 -18.57 -19.17 14.83
CA PHE A 445 -17.38 -18.95 15.63
C PHE A 445 -16.63 -20.28 15.84
N LEU A 446 -15.33 -20.25 15.54
CA LEU A 446 -14.41 -21.34 15.83
C LEU A 446 -13.44 -20.88 16.91
N VAL A 447 -13.57 -21.47 18.09
CA VAL A 447 -12.73 -21.15 19.25
C VAL A 447 -11.58 -22.12 19.32
N ILE A 448 -10.36 -21.63 19.41
CA ILE A 448 -9.10 -22.41 19.43
C ILE A 448 -8.26 -22.07 20.65
N GLU A 449 -7.30 -22.93 20.97
CA GLU A 449 -6.52 -22.83 22.20
C GLU A 449 -5.24 -21.99 22.06
N GLY A 450 -4.51 -22.09 20.92
CA GLY A 450 -3.15 -21.57 20.79
C GLY A 450 -2.83 -20.84 19.50
N GLU A 451 -1.55 -20.46 19.39
CA GLU A 451 -1.02 -19.65 18.27
C GLU A 451 -0.73 -20.52 17.02
N THR A 452 -0.35 -21.78 17.20
CA THR A 452 -0.10 -22.71 16.10
C THR A 452 -1.40 -22.98 15.34
N GLU A 453 -2.50 -23.23 16.06
CA GLU A 453 -3.83 -23.39 15.48
C GLU A 453 -4.29 -22.14 14.76
N LEU A 454 -4.02 -20.95 15.34
CA LEU A 454 -4.37 -19.68 14.72
C LEU A 454 -3.74 -19.53 13.32
N ALA A 455 -2.52 -20.01 13.16
CA ALA A 455 -1.80 -19.97 11.89
C ALA A 455 -2.21 -21.08 10.92
N LEU A 456 -2.49 -22.30 11.42
CA LEU A 456 -2.81 -23.47 10.60
C LEU A 456 -4.26 -23.48 10.11
N ILE A 457 -5.22 -23.20 10.99
CA ILE A 457 -6.66 -23.40 10.77
C ILE A 457 -7.17 -22.76 9.48
N PRO A 458 -6.84 -21.50 9.12
CA PRO A 458 -7.35 -20.90 7.90
C PRO A 458 -7.02 -21.69 6.62
N SER A 459 -5.78 -22.22 6.57
CA SER A 459 -5.30 -23.01 5.44
C SER A 459 -5.89 -24.43 5.46
N LEU A 460 -6.03 -25.05 6.63
CA LEU A 460 -6.62 -26.37 6.79
C LEU A 460 -8.12 -26.35 6.48
N TYR A 461 -8.85 -25.32 6.90
CA TYR A 461 -10.24 -25.12 6.56
C TYR A 461 -10.43 -25.06 5.03
N LYS A 462 -9.61 -24.23 4.37
CA LYS A 462 -9.62 -24.12 2.91
C LYS A 462 -9.27 -25.44 2.21
N LEU A 463 -8.39 -26.25 2.79
CA LEU A 463 -8.03 -27.57 2.23
C LEU A 463 -9.22 -28.53 2.28
N VAL A 464 -9.99 -28.55 3.38
CA VAL A 464 -11.12 -29.48 3.61
C VAL A 464 -12.40 -29.02 2.95
N ILE A 465 -12.79 -27.76 3.18
CA ILE A 465 -14.09 -27.21 2.79
C ILE A 465 -14.05 -26.58 1.40
N LYS A 466 -12.85 -26.27 0.88
CA LYS A 466 -12.63 -25.56 -0.41
C LYS A 466 -13.10 -24.09 -0.42
N LYS A 467 -13.41 -23.56 0.74
CA LYS A 467 -13.74 -22.15 0.99
C LYS A 467 -12.83 -21.59 2.08
N THR A 468 -12.74 -20.28 2.19
CA THR A 468 -12.04 -19.64 3.31
C THR A 468 -12.99 -19.47 4.50
N LEU A 469 -12.44 -19.26 5.70
CA LEU A 469 -13.24 -18.93 6.89
C LEU A 469 -14.10 -17.68 6.67
N GLU A 470 -13.56 -16.71 5.95
CA GLU A 470 -14.25 -15.47 5.63
C GLU A 470 -15.41 -15.66 4.65
N GLU A 471 -15.25 -16.56 3.65
CA GLU A 471 -16.34 -16.88 2.71
C GLU A 471 -17.54 -17.51 3.41
N ASP A 472 -17.28 -18.30 4.46
CA ASP A 472 -18.32 -18.95 5.29
C ASP A 472 -18.69 -18.14 6.54
N ASN A 473 -18.21 -16.89 6.63
CA ASN A 473 -18.48 -15.94 7.70
C ASN A 473 -18.16 -16.47 9.10
N ILE A 474 -16.99 -17.14 9.24
CA ILE A 474 -16.52 -17.75 10.47
C ILE A 474 -15.45 -16.86 11.12
N GLN A 475 -15.67 -16.49 12.39
CA GLN A 475 -14.65 -15.84 13.23
C GLN A 475 -13.83 -16.86 13.98
N LEU A 476 -12.50 -16.76 13.86
CA LEU A 476 -11.56 -17.53 14.65
C LEU A 476 -11.24 -16.79 15.95
N ILE A 477 -11.41 -17.45 17.10
CA ILE A 477 -11.17 -16.86 18.43
C ILE A 477 -10.09 -17.69 19.14
N ASN A 478 -8.96 -17.06 19.49
CA ASN A 478 -7.89 -17.69 20.25
C ASN A 478 -8.04 -17.39 21.76
N LEU A 479 -8.15 -18.42 22.59
CA LEU A 479 -8.27 -18.33 24.06
C LEU A 479 -6.95 -17.99 24.75
N LYS A 480 -5.82 -18.03 24.05
CA LYS A 480 -4.47 -17.77 24.57
C LYS A 480 -4.09 -18.68 25.76
N GLY A 481 -4.45 -19.96 25.67
CA GLY A 481 -4.02 -21.03 26.56
C GLY A 481 -5.13 -21.64 27.42
N LYS A 482 -4.87 -22.87 27.89
CA LYS A 482 -5.77 -23.73 28.68
C LYS A 482 -6.39 -23.07 29.90
N ASP A 483 -5.61 -22.29 30.64
CA ASP A 483 -6.01 -21.79 31.96
C ASP A 483 -7.11 -20.72 31.87
N LYS A 484 -7.26 -20.11 30.71
CA LYS A 484 -8.25 -19.03 30.46
C LYS A 484 -9.55 -19.52 29.80
N TRP A 485 -9.63 -20.83 29.45
CA TRP A 485 -10.80 -21.31 28.69
C TRP A 485 -12.11 -21.18 29.45
N LYS A 486 -12.14 -21.37 30.79
CA LYS A 486 -13.38 -21.26 31.59
C LYS A 486 -13.94 -19.85 31.59
N GLU A 487 -13.08 -18.85 31.70
CA GLU A 487 -13.44 -17.45 31.65
C GLU A 487 -13.82 -17.03 30.23
N GLY A 488 -13.02 -17.39 29.25
CA GLY A 488 -13.27 -17.12 27.84
C GLY A 488 -14.54 -17.82 27.33
N LYS A 489 -14.77 -19.09 27.66
CA LYS A 489 -16.00 -19.81 27.35
C LYS A 489 -17.21 -19.10 27.91
N LYS A 490 -17.18 -18.74 29.19
CA LYS A 490 -18.30 -18.06 29.85
C LYS A 490 -18.59 -16.70 29.25
N ALA A 491 -17.55 -15.95 28.89
CA ALA A 491 -17.69 -14.66 28.22
C ALA A 491 -18.33 -14.80 26.82
N ILE A 492 -17.83 -15.77 26.02
CA ILE A 492 -18.35 -16.07 24.69
C ILE A 492 -19.79 -16.57 24.77
N GLU A 493 -20.10 -17.51 25.68
CA GLU A 493 -21.46 -18.05 25.87
C GLU A 493 -22.45 -16.97 26.34
N ASN A 494 -22.05 -16.04 27.19
CA ASN A 494 -22.89 -14.92 27.59
C ASN A 494 -23.24 -14.03 26.41
N VAL A 495 -22.24 -13.68 25.58
CA VAL A 495 -22.46 -12.91 24.35
C VAL A 495 -23.41 -13.67 23.40
N PHE A 496 -23.20 -14.99 23.23
CA PHE A 496 -24.05 -15.81 22.38
C PHE A 496 -25.48 -15.95 22.87
N ASN A 497 -25.67 -16.20 24.16
CA ASN A 497 -26.99 -16.36 24.76
C ASN A 497 -27.85 -15.09 24.71
N ASP A 498 -27.19 -13.93 24.77
CA ASP A 498 -27.88 -12.62 24.69
C ASP A 498 -28.26 -12.24 23.26
N PHE A 499 -27.55 -12.71 22.24
CA PHE A 499 -27.70 -12.23 20.87
C PHE A 499 -28.07 -13.30 19.83
N ARG A 500 -27.87 -14.61 20.11
CA ARG A 500 -28.14 -15.67 19.13
C ARG A 500 -28.72 -16.93 19.77
N LYS A 501 -29.75 -17.49 19.13
CA LYS A 501 -30.48 -18.67 19.63
C LYS A 501 -29.90 -20.03 19.22
N ASN A 502 -28.86 -20.09 18.35
CA ASN A 502 -28.32 -21.36 17.83
C ASN A 502 -26.91 -21.61 18.35
N ALA A 503 -26.78 -22.60 19.24
CA ALA A 503 -25.49 -23.11 19.74
C ALA A 503 -24.65 -23.85 18.65
N ASP A 504 -25.28 -24.24 17.55
CA ASP A 504 -24.62 -24.99 16.45
C ASP A 504 -23.60 -24.13 15.67
N ASN A 505 -23.66 -22.83 15.84
CA ASN A 505 -22.74 -21.90 15.20
C ASN A 505 -21.47 -21.61 16.02
N LEU A 506 -21.30 -22.28 17.18
CA LEU A 506 -20.14 -22.12 18.05
C LEU A 506 -19.45 -23.47 18.21
N ILE A 507 -18.28 -23.63 17.66
CA ILE A 507 -17.45 -24.84 17.76
C ILE A 507 -16.20 -24.52 18.57
N TYR A 508 -15.89 -25.40 19.53
CA TYR A 508 -14.65 -25.37 20.29
C TYR A 508 -13.70 -26.45 19.78
N LEU A 509 -12.48 -26.06 19.52
CA LEU A 509 -11.42 -26.94 19.06
C LEU A 509 -10.30 -26.90 20.09
N PHE A 510 -10.12 -27.99 20.79
CA PHE A 510 -9.15 -28.12 21.87
C PHE A 510 -8.08 -29.14 21.55
N ASP A 511 -6.94 -29.01 22.18
CA ASP A 511 -5.92 -30.05 22.24
C ASP A 511 -6.47 -31.28 22.91
N GLY A 512 -6.00 -32.50 22.52
CA GLY A 512 -6.47 -33.76 23.03
C GLY A 512 -6.32 -33.90 24.53
N ASP A 513 -5.25 -33.32 25.11
CA ASP A 513 -4.99 -33.34 26.56
C ASP A 513 -6.01 -32.52 27.37
N ALA A 514 -6.65 -31.51 26.79
CA ALA A 514 -7.66 -30.69 27.43
C ALA A 514 -8.90 -31.52 27.88
N LYS A 515 -9.17 -32.64 27.22
CA LYS A 515 -10.27 -33.56 27.57
C LYS A 515 -10.20 -34.03 29.01
N TYR A 516 -8.99 -34.23 29.53
CA TYR A 516 -8.77 -34.69 30.89
C TYR A 516 -8.89 -33.61 31.96
N ASP A 517 -8.70 -32.34 31.55
CA ASP A 517 -8.78 -31.18 32.45
C ASP A 517 -10.23 -30.67 32.55
N LEU A 518 -11.04 -30.89 31.51
CA LEU A 518 -12.45 -30.51 31.46
C LEU A 518 -13.37 -31.35 32.31
N GLY A 519 -13.12 -32.65 32.40
CA GLY A 519 -14.01 -33.63 33.00
C GLY A 519 -15.17 -34.04 32.09
N VAL A 520 -15.64 -35.26 32.24
CA VAL A 520 -16.60 -35.90 31.32
C VAL A 520 -17.94 -35.15 31.26
N ASP A 521 -18.38 -34.58 32.38
CA ASP A 521 -19.68 -33.86 32.48
C ASP A 521 -19.69 -32.46 31.85
N ALA A 522 -18.51 -31.95 31.49
CA ALA A 522 -18.37 -30.63 30.90
C ALA A 522 -18.24 -30.63 29.36
N ILE A 523 -18.13 -31.84 28.76
CA ILE A 523 -17.96 -32.00 27.31
C ILE A 523 -19.33 -31.90 26.62
N THR A 524 -19.43 -31.01 25.64
CA THR A 524 -20.65 -30.82 24.84
C THR A 524 -20.41 -31.21 23.38
N ASP A 525 -21.47 -31.44 22.61
CA ASP A 525 -21.41 -31.91 21.22
C ASP A 525 -20.72 -30.92 20.24
N ASN A 526 -20.51 -29.70 20.67
CA ASN A 526 -19.78 -28.69 19.91
C ASN A 526 -18.30 -28.54 20.29
N MET A 527 -17.78 -29.47 21.11
CA MET A 527 -16.36 -29.53 21.47
C MET A 527 -15.67 -30.66 20.73
N PHE A 528 -14.61 -30.34 20.05
CA PHE A 528 -13.76 -31.26 19.32
C PHE A 528 -12.36 -31.27 19.91
N PHE A 529 -11.75 -32.44 20.03
CA PHE A 529 -10.44 -32.62 20.60
C PHE A 529 -9.50 -33.18 19.52
N ILE A 530 -8.39 -32.48 19.27
CA ILE A 530 -7.45 -32.82 18.22
C ILE A 530 -6.23 -33.51 18.79
N GLY A 531 -5.82 -34.57 18.10
CA GLY A 531 -4.67 -35.37 18.49
C GLY A 531 -4.86 -36.12 19.79
N LYS A 532 -3.77 -36.68 20.27
CA LYS A 532 -3.67 -37.34 21.55
C LYS A 532 -3.35 -36.35 22.66
N GLN A 533 -2.43 -35.41 22.38
CA GLN A 533 -2.00 -34.34 23.27
C GLN A 533 -2.27 -32.96 22.70
N ASP A 534 -1.85 -32.73 21.44
CA ASP A 534 -1.94 -31.41 20.78
C ASP A 534 -2.08 -31.56 19.25
N MET A 535 -2.17 -30.42 18.55
CA MET A 535 -2.32 -30.39 17.11
C MET A 535 -1.16 -31.09 16.40
N GLU A 536 0.07 -30.96 16.91
CA GLU A 536 1.28 -31.44 16.25
C GLU A 536 1.33 -32.98 16.19
N ASP A 537 0.87 -33.66 17.23
CA ASP A 537 0.83 -35.14 17.22
C ASP A 537 -0.25 -35.70 16.29
N SER A 538 -1.23 -34.87 15.94
CA SER A 538 -2.33 -35.25 15.05
C SER A 538 -1.97 -35.25 13.56
N ILE A 539 -0.92 -34.51 13.19
CA ILE A 539 -0.48 -34.36 11.79
C ILE A 539 0.13 -35.68 11.31
N ASP A 540 -0.16 -36.04 10.06
CA ASP A 540 0.35 -37.27 9.46
C ASP A 540 1.88 -37.39 9.57
N SER A 541 2.37 -38.59 9.89
CA SER A 541 3.79 -38.82 10.13
C SER A 541 4.67 -38.60 8.90
N GLN A 542 4.14 -38.76 7.69
CA GLN A 542 4.85 -38.48 6.46
C GLN A 542 5.10 -36.96 6.29
N VAL A 543 4.13 -36.13 6.70
CA VAL A 543 4.31 -34.66 6.66
C VAL A 543 5.50 -34.25 7.55
N TRP A 544 5.64 -34.86 8.73
CA TRP A 544 6.79 -34.62 9.61
C TRP A 544 8.11 -35.03 8.99
N ILE A 545 8.15 -36.16 8.27
CA ILE A 545 9.34 -36.63 7.55
C ILE A 545 9.73 -35.58 6.50
N ASP A 546 8.76 -35.08 5.75
CA ASP A 546 9.00 -34.08 4.66
C ASP A 546 9.46 -32.72 5.25
N VAL A 547 8.87 -32.28 6.35
CA VAL A 547 9.31 -31.09 7.12
C VAL A 547 10.75 -31.26 7.60
N ILE A 548 11.09 -32.42 8.19
CA ILE A 548 12.44 -32.69 8.72
C ILE A 548 13.46 -32.71 7.59
N ASN A 549 13.16 -33.37 6.49
CA ASN A 549 14.02 -33.42 5.32
C ASN A 549 14.29 -32.02 4.76
N ASP A 550 13.29 -31.15 4.73
CA ASP A 550 13.41 -29.76 4.28
C ASP A 550 14.31 -28.94 5.21
N VAL A 551 14.02 -28.96 6.51
CA VAL A 551 14.78 -28.18 7.52
C VAL A 551 16.23 -28.66 7.65
N THR A 552 16.47 -29.96 7.50
CA THR A 552 17.82 -30.54 7.65
C THR A 552 18.58 -30.67 6.33
N GLU A 553 17.99 -30.25 5.22
CA GLU A 553 18.56 -30.42 3.87
C GLU A 553 18.93 -31.88 3.57
N ASN A 554 18.13 -32.82 4.06
CA ASN A 554 18.36 -34.28 4.00
C ASN A 554 19.67 -34.76 4.68
N LYS A 555 20.20 -33.98 5.63
CA LYS A 555 21.43 -34.37 6.37
C LYS A 555 21.21 -35.51 7.36
N ILE A 556 19.98 -35.72 7.82
CA ILE A 556 19.57 -36.81 8.68
C ILE A 556 18.40 -37.55 8.06
N SER A 557 18.29 -38.86 8.33
CA SER A 557 17.15 -39.65 7.90
C SER A 557 16.31 -40.05 9.12
N ILE A 558 15.00 -39.79 8.99
CA ILE A 558 14.02 -40.26 9.98
C ILE A 558 13.03 -41.18 9.29
N THR A 559 12.65 -42.27 9.99
CA THR A 559 11.72 -43.27 9.44
C THR A 559 10.30 -43.03 9.96
N LEU A 560 9.32 -43.54 9.21
CA LEU A 560 7.92 -43.52 9.62
C LEU A 560 7.73 -44.19 10.98
N ASP A 561 8.38 -45.36 11.19
CA ASP A 561 8.29 -46.11 12.43
C ASP A 561 8.83 -45.34 13.64
N GLU A 562 9.83 -44.49 13.45
CA GLU A 562 10.38 -43.64 14.53
C GLU A 562 9.37 -42.60 14.98
N ILE A 563 8.70 -41.92 14.04
CA ILE A 563 7.69 -40.94 14.36
C ILE A 563 6.45 -41.59 14.97
N GLU A 564 5.98 -42.68 14.40
CA GLU A 564 4.86 -43.43 14.93
C GLU A 564 5.16 -44.01 16.35
N ASN A 565 6.39 -44.45 16.61
CA ASN A 565 6.80 -44.88 17.94
C ASN A 565 6.74 -43.71 18.96
N ILE A 566 7.08 -42.50 18.57
CA ILE A 566 6.93 -41.32 19.44
C ILE A 566 5.44 -41.11 19.72
N LYS A 567 4.60 -41.02 18.68
CA LYS A 567 3.15 -40.80 18.82
C LYS A 567 2.48 -41.89 19.70
N ASN A 568 2.89 -43.14 19.57
CA ASN A 568 2.34 -44.23 20.35
C ASN A 568 2.78 -44.20 21.83
N LYS A 569 3.99 -43.69 22.12
CA LYS A 569 4.57 -43.67 23.48
C LYS A 569 4.20 -42.42 24.28
N ILE A 570 3.78 -41.34 23.66
CA ILE A 570 3.33 -40.16 24.41
C ILE A 570 2.12 -40.51 25.28
N PRO A 571 2.04 -39.99 26.52
CA PRO A 571 0.90 -40.23 27.40
C PRO A 571 -0.31 -39.41 26.97
N ASP A 572 -1.50 -39.96 27.18
CA ASP A 572 -2.76 -39.25 26.91
C ASP A 572 -2.95 -38.03 27.82
N LYS A 573 -2.38 -38.06 29.02
CA LYS A 573 -2.44 -36.95 29.97
C LYS A 573 -1.04 -36.50 30.35
N ILE A 574 -0.75 -35.23 30.12
CA ILE A 574 0.50 -34.61 30.53
C ILE A 574 0.46 -34.31 32.04
N LYS A 575 1.32 -34.95 32.81
CA LYS A 575 1.42 -34.73 34.27
C LYS A 575 2.31 -33.53 34.64
N GLY A 576 2.15 -32.41 33.94
CA GLY A 576 2.89 -31.18 34.22
C GLY A 576 4.35 -31.11 33.72
N ARG A 577 4.81 -32.12 32.98
CA ARG A 577 6.14 -32.15 32.39
C ARG A 577 6.07 -31.84 30.91
N LYS A 578 6.55 -30.62 30.53
CA LYS A 578 6.67 -30.24 29.12
C LYS A 578 7.49 -31.21 28.26
N ASP A 579 8.36 -31.99 28.91
CA ASP A 579 9.23 -32.98 28.26
C ASP A 579 8.50 -34.20 27.66
N GLU A 580 7.23 -34.36 27.96
CA GLU A 580 6.36 -35.47 27.50
C GLU A 580 5.59 -35.10 26.21
N LYS A 581 5.70 -33.88 25.72
CA LYS A 581 5.02 -33.46 24.49
C LYS A 581 5.71 -34.02 23.25
N PHE A 582 4.89 -34.39 22.25
CA PHE A 582 5.34 -34.93 20.97
C PHE A 582 6.47 -34.09 20.34
N TYR A 583 6.26 -32.81 20.20
CA TYR A 583 7.20 -31.91 19.55
C TYR A 583 8.55 -31.80 20.27
N VAL A 584 8.53 -31.84 21.61
CA VAL A 584 9.76 -31.83 22.42
C VAL A 584 10.54 -33.16 22.28
N ILE A 585 9.83 -34.29 22.24
CA ILE A 585 10.46 -35.59 22.03
C ILE A 585 11.05 -35.68 20.62
N LEU A 586 10.32 -35.26 19.64
CA LEU A 586 10.79 -35.19 18.25
C LEU A 586 12.05 -34.33 18.13
N GLN A 587 12.07 -33.18 18.74
CA GLN A 587 13.23 -32.27 18.77
C GLN A 587 14.46 -32.91 19.41
N LYS A 588 14.27 -33.66 20.50
CA LYS A 588 15.37 -34.40 21.14
C LYS A 588 15.95 -35.51 20.23
N LEU A 589 15.07 -36.25 19.54
CA LEU A 589 15.48 -37.27 18.56
C LEU A 589 16.28 -36.67 17.42
N LEU A 590 15.81 -35.53 16.87
CA LEU A 590 16.50 -34.85 15.79
C LEU A 590 17.88 -34.32 16.20
N LYS A 591 17.99 -33.76 17.41
CA LYS A 591 19.28 -33.35 17.97
C LYS A 591 20.26 -34.51 18.09
N SER A 592 19.79 -35.68 18.58
CA SER A 592 20.63 -36.88 18.67
C SER A 592 21.14 -37.36 17.31
N LYS A 593 20.23 -37.48 16.34
CA LYS A 593 20.58 -37.91 14.98
C LYS A 593 21.51 -36.90 14.26
N MET A 594 21.27 -35.63 14.44
CA MET A 594 22.15 -34.61 13.85
C MET A 594 23.52 -34.62 14.51
N GLN A 595 23.59 -34.84 15.83
CA GLN A 595 24.86 -35.00 16.55
C GLN A 595 25.67 -36.20 16.05
N GLU A 596 24.99 -37.32 15.75
CA GLU A 596 25.62 -38.52 15.19
C GLU A 596 26.12 -38.33 13.77
N ALA A 597 25.45 -37.43 12.98
CA ALA A 597 25.83 -37.11 11.61
C ALA A 597 27.03 -36.15 11.50
N LEU A 598 27.38 -35.44 12.57
CA LEU A 598 28.52 -34.50 12.61
C LEU A 598 29.81 -35.23 12.90
N VAL A 599 30.78 -35.15 11.99
CA VAL A 599 32.11 -35.83 12.08
C VAL A 599 33.06 -35.15 13.07
N ASP A 600 32.84 -33.85 13.43
CA ASP A 600 33.82 -33.02 14.14
C ASP A 600 33.60 -32.83 15.64
N GLY A 601 32.73 -33.60 16.26
CA GLY A 601 32.51 -33.57 17.73
C GLY A 601 31.90 -32.24 18.25
N GLN A 602 31.36 -31.40 17.40
CA GLN A 602 30.64 -30.20 17.80
C GLN A 602 29.31 -30.56 18.47
N ILE A 603 29.00 -29.90 19.58
CA ILE A 603 27.73 -30.15 20.32
C ILE A 603 26.68 -29.21 19.74
N ILE A 604 25.53 -29.77 19.32
CA ILE A 604 24.38 -29.00 18.85
C ILE A 604 23.61 -28.44 20.03
N THR A 605 23.67 -27.12 20.20
CA THR A 605 22.98 -26.39 21.28
C THR A 605 21.68 -25.74 20.85
N TYR A 606 21.45 -25.60 19.54
CA TYR A 606 20.26 -24.96 18.96
C TYR A 606 19.15 -25.99 18.67
N ASP A 607 17.93 -25.48 18.53
CA ASP A 607 16.77 -26.28 18.13
C ASP A 607 16.76 -26.44 16.61
N ILE A 608 16.51 -27.66 16.12
CA ILE A 608 16.50 -27.99 14.69
C ILE A 608 15.20 -27.56 14.05
N LEU A 609 14.08 -27.83 14.72
CA LEU A 609 12.78 -27.30 14.31
C LEU A 609 12.54 -25.93 14.95
N PRO A 610 11.81 -25.02 14.30
CA PRO A 610 11.50 -23.71 14.86
C PRO A 610 10.65 -23.81 16.14
N SER A 611 10.50 -22.72 16.86
CA SER A 611 9.56 -22.63 17.98
C SER A 611 8.12 -22.79 17.49
N LYS A 612 7.26 -23.36 18.37
CA LYS A 612 5.82 -23.46 18.09
C LYS A 612 5.22 -22.09 17.72
N GLY A 613 4.31 -22.09 16.75
CA GLY A 613 3.64 -20.89 16.26
C GLY A 613 3.71 -20.72 14.75
N ASN A 614 3.88 -19.50 14.28
CA ASN A 614 3.78 -19.17 12.84
C ASN A 614 4.84 -19.86 11.97
N GLU A 615 6.09 -19.91 12.44
CA GLU A 615 7.19 -20.51 11.64
C GLU A 615 7.00 -22.01 11.49
N GLU A 616 6.60 -22.69 12.56
CA GLU A 616 6.26 -24.10 12.52
C GLU A 616 5.07 -24.37 11.60
N ALA A 617 4.01 -23.56 11.72
CA ALA A 617 2.82 -23.68 10.90
C ALA A 617 3.11 -23.52 9.41
N GLU A 618 3.95 -22.57 9.02
CA GLU A 618 4.37 -22.36 7.62
C GLU A 618 5.09 -23.61 7.06
N LEU A 619 5.97 -24.22 7.84
CA LEU A 619 6.66 -25.44 7.44
C LEU A 619 5.70 -26.63 7.26
N ILE A 620 4.78 -26.81 8.19
CA ILE A 620 3.76 -27.87 8.10
C ILE A 620 2.91 -27.67 6.84
N LEU A 621 2.41 -26.46 6.62
CA LEU A 621 1.55 -26.12 5.46
C LEU A 621 2.26 -26.29 4.11
N LYS A 622 3.57 -26.16 4.07
CA LYS A 622 4.37 -26.40 2.85
C LYS A 622 4.28 -27.86 2.39
N HIS A 623 4.20 -28.80 3.32
CA HIS A 623 4.23 -30.24 3.07
C HIS A 623 2.86 -30.93 3.19
N LEU A 624 1.90 -30.30 3.83
CA LEU A 624 0.54 -30.82 3.98
C LEU A 624 -0.29 -30.52 2.72
N LYS A 625 -0.76 -31.57 2.02
CA LYS A 625 -1.38 -31.46 0.69
C LYS A 625 -2.81 -31.98 0.61
N THR A 626 -3.20 -32.93 1.45
CA THR A 626 -4.49 -33.61 1.36
C THR A 626 -5.20 -33.66 2.71
N GLU A 627 -6.54 -33.70 2.69
CA GLU A 627 -7.36 -33.80 3.90
C GLU A 627 -7.12 -35.12 4.69
N ASN A 628 -6.68 -36.22 4.03
CA ASN A 628 -6.39 -37.48 4.67
C ASN A 628 -5.18 -37.42 5.64
N GLN A 629 -4.39 -36.34 5.56
CA GLN A 629 -3.24 -36.10 6.43
C GLN A 629 -3.64 -35.37 7.72
N LEU A 630 -4.94 -35.10 7.92
CA LEU A 630 -5.49 -34.37 9.05
C LEU A 630 -6.25 -35.27 10.00
N ASP A 631 -6.35 -34.82 11.25
CA ASP A 631 -7.18 -35.46 12.27
C ASP A 631 -8.65 -35.49 11.87
N LYS A 632 -9.32 -36.63 12.12
CA LYS A 632 -10.74 -36.79 11.79
C LYS A 632 -11.66 -35.85 12.57
N ASN A 633 -11.32 -35.55 13.83
CA ASN A 633 -12.10 -34.64 14.66
C ASN A 633 -12.02 -33.20 14.12
N LEU A 634 -10.85 -32.81 13.62
CA LEU A 634 -10.67 -31.52 12.96
C LEU A 634 -11.54 -31.41 11.70
N ILE A 635 -11.51 -32.46 10.86
CA ILE A 635 -12.37 -32.50 9.65
C ILE A 635 -13.84 -32.45 10.03
N ASN A 636 -14.25 -33.17 11.07
CA ASN A 636 -15.63 -33.18 11.54
C ASN A 636 -16.06 -31.84 12.12
N ALA A 637 -15.17 -31.14 12.83
CA ALA A 637 -15.43 -29.76 13.31
C ALA A 637 -15.69 -28.79 12.15
N PHE A 638 -14.85 -28.84 11.10
CA PHE A 638 -15.04 -28.01 9.92
C PHE A 638 -16.34 -28.34 9.15
N LYS A 639 -16.63 -29.62 8.97
CA LYS A 639 -17.88 -30.07 8.34
C LYS A 639 -19.11 -29.63 9.15
N LYS A 640 -19.06 -29.73 10.48
CA LYS A 640 -20.15 -29.27 11.33
C LYS A 640 -20.38 -27.76 11.22
N LEU A 641 -19.31 -26.96 11.17
CA LEU A 641 -19.42 -25.52 10.91
C LEU A 641 -20.03 -25.20 9.53
N ASN A 642 -19.78 -26.04 8.54
CA ASN A 642 -20.27 -25.81 7.17
C ASN A 642 -21.73 -26.28 6.99
N LEU A 643 -22.20 -27.29 7.75
CA LEU A 643 -23.53 -27.88 7.65
C LEU A 643 -24.61 -27.09 8.42
N GLY A 644 -24.24 -26.02 9.12
CA GLY A 644 -25.15 -25.18 9.92
C GLY A 644 -26.05 -24.24 9.10
N GLU A 645 -26.44 -24.62 7.86
CA GLU A 645 -27.50 -23.97 7.07
C GLU A 645 -28.81 -24.74 7.17
#